data_503d5fc7133ba56c0f4f755df0873d52
#
_entry.id   503d5fc7133ba56c0f4f755df0873d52
#
_cell.length_a   1.000
_cell.length_b   1.000
_cell.length_c   1.000
_cell.angle_alpha   90.00
_cell.angle_beta   90.00
_cell.angle_gamma   90.00
#
_symmetry.space_group_name_H-M   'P 1'
#
loop_
_entity.id
_entity.type
_entity.pdbx_description
1 polymer ?
#
loop_
_entity_poly.entity_id
_entity_poly.type
_entity_poly.pdbx_seq_one_letter_code
_entity_poly.pdbx_strand_id
1 'polypeptide(L)'
;MSRGLWLLGLLYLLPAHSQTAVPKLRLPDAVQPVRYVVDLKLLPGEDPFEGRIDIEVDVRRPTSVIWIHANALEIQSVHFQSPSSTTAMNADAHENDLVGLRSPAPLPPGRGSIHISYRGQVSRILTDGLFQQRYNGDWYLFSKFEPVTARRAFPCFDEPSFKTPWRITLHVPEKLRAFSNAPMMSEEPESGGLKAVKFAESKPLPSYLVALAVGPFDVVDAGKAGRNGVPLRIIVPRGRAAEAASAAAQSPKIVEALERYFAVPFPYEKLDQVAVPLTTAWGAMENAGMIAYGSSLLLTPPQQDTEVRERDRVSVMAHEISHQWFGDLVTTAWWNDIWLNEAFASWLSSKMLMELRPDWKVNLDAAVSRNSAMNSDKLVSARTIRQPIEVPGDIANAFDGITYVKGSAVIRMFENYLGAGVFQRGVQLFLARHAWKNADANDFLAALNTAAGKDVGSLFSSFLNQGGTPLLHIDVSCGAKSAPVVHLRQERYLPLGSEGSTQSIWKIPVCLTRSAGTAAERQCVTVTRQSQDFVLEGSKECPSWVMSNQNGAGYYRTAYDGPWLAKLMRNGMPQLNTSEQLGILNDTSALFSGGLLNAADALGTSVRFAGDPDRHIVQATIGMIAAAAELTPPEYRPNLGRLIQSAYGARARSLGWSPKSGESGDDRLLRPALLPLVAISGADTALRDEGTRLATAWLDDRQAVDPDLVATALSIAAWNGDKVFFNRLVAELRRSKLQRERIQIVSGLKSFGDPALARSALELLFARDLEPRELTSLLTPSRKETRPVVWDFVKSHFDELNARLPGARGIPFAAQLPLTAAGFCTEQQRRDVESFFSGRMEKLKGGMRNLASTVENIRLCEKRTAALQPGIISFLKPY
;
A
#
# COMPACT_ATOMS: atom_id res chain seq x y z
N MET A 1 -56.37 -64.80 6.95
CA MET A 1 -56.50 -63.44 7.46
C MET A 1 -55.23 -62.72 7.20
N SER A 2 -55.17 -62.05 6.05
CA SER A 2 -54.02 -61.27 5.54
C SER A 2 -54.24 -59.81 5.86
N ARG A 3 -53.31 -59.13 6.52
CA ARG A 3 -53.27 -57.67 6.67
C ARG A 3 -52.19 -57.14 5.80
N GLY A 4 -52.58 -56.44 4.73
CA GLY A 4 -51.71 -55.69 3.87
C GLY A 4 -51.27 -54.36 4.55
N LEU A 5 -49.97 -54.09 4.61
CA LEU A 5 -49.37 -52.80 5.00
C LEU A 5 -49.22 -51.95 3.75
N TRP A 6 -49.90 -50.80 3.72
CA TRP A 6 -49.67 -49.73 2.77
C TRP A 6 -48.55 -48.84 3.28
N LEU A 7 -47.38 -48.83 2.63
CA LEU A 7 -46.32 -47.83 2.89
C LEU A 7 -46.68 -46.57 2.07
N LEU A 8 -47.09 -45.50 2.77
CA LEU A 8 -47.16 -44.15 2.22
C LEU A 8 -45.73 -43.56 2.23
N GLY A 9 -45.13 -43.46 1.03
CA GLY A 9 -43.91 -42.71 0.84
C GLY A 9 -44.16 -41.20 0.98
N LEU A 10 -43.75 -40.59 2.12
CA LEU A 10 -43.63 -39.14 2.23
C LEU A 10 -42.44 -38.66 1.36
N LEU A 11 -42.75 -38.14 0.19
CA LEU A 11 -41.81 -37.26 -0.53
C LEU A 11 -41.61 -36.00 0.32
N TYR A 12 -40.48 -35.88 0.98
CA TYR A 12 -40.00 -34.63 1.53
C TYR A 12 -39.68 -33.72 0.33
N LEU A 13 -40.63 -32.86 -0.03
CA LEU A 13 -40.36 -31.66 -0.80
C LEU A 13 -39.46 -30.76 0.06
N LEU A 14 -38.14 -30.83 -0.13
CA LEU A 14 -37.23 -29.82 0.35
C LEU A 14 -37.74 -28.46 -0.19
N PRO A 15 -37.99 -27.46 0.66
CA PRO A 15 -38.42 -26.17 0.19
C PRO A 15 -37.28 -25.66 -0.76
N ALA A 16 -37.62 -25.42 -2.00
CA ALA A 16 -36.78 -24.68 -2.90
C ALA A 16 -36.52 -23.32 -2.23
N HIS A 17 -35.35 -23.14 -1.63
CA HIS A 17 -34.94 -21.89 -1.04
C HIS A 17 -35.00 -20.83 -2.14
N SER A 18 -35.85 -19.87 -1.96
CA SER A 18 -36.23 -18.89 -2.95
C SER A 18 -34.98 -18.16 -3.47
N GLN A 19 -34.66 -18.37 -4.74
CA GLN A 19 -33.67 -17.59 -5.50
C GLN A 19 -34.06 -16.10 -5.61
N THR A 20 -35.13 -15.68 -4.97
CA THR A 20 -35.68 -14.33 -4.90
C THR A 20 -35.14 -13.50 -3.74
N ALA A 21 -34.43 -14.11 -2.78
CA ALA A 21 -33.86 -13.38 -1.66
C ALA A 21 -32.73 -12.46 -2.11
N VAL A 22 -32.70 -11.23 -1.58
CA VAL A 22 -31.65 -10.25 -1.85
C VAL A 22 -30.31 -10.79 -1.31
N PRO A 23 -29.26 -10.89 -2.14
CA PRO A 23 -27.95 -11.29 -1.66
C PRO A 23 -27.40 -10.34 -0.59
N LYS A 24 -26.67 -10.83 0.36
CA LYS A 24 -26.06 -9.97 1.40
C LYS A 24 -24.78 -9.28 0.89
N LEU A 25 -23.95 -9.99 0.15
CA LEU A 25 -22.67 -9.49 -0.32
C LEU A 25 -22.30 -10.06 -1.70
N ARG A 26 -22.25 -11.39 -1.84
CA ARG A 26 -21.87 -12.07 -3.08
C ARG A 26 -23.07 -12.38 -3.95
N LEU A 27 -22.85 -12.26 -5.28
CA LEU A 27 -23.87 -12.64 -6.26
C LEU A 27 -24.10 -14.16 -6.24
N PRO A 28 -25.35 -14.64 -6.47
CA PRO A 28 -25.63 -16.06 -6.58
C PRO A 28 -25.00 -16.67 -7.84
N ASP A 29 -24.69 -17.95 -7.79
CA ASP A 29 -24.12 -18.72 -8.89
C ASP A 29 -25.14 -19.21 -9.95
N ALA A 30 -26.39 -18.83 -9.81
CA ALA A 30 -27.48 -19.25 -10.71
C ALA A 30 -27.32 -18.76 -12.15
N VAL A 31 -26.66 -17.61 -12.32
CA VAL A 31 -26.35 -17.00 -13.63
C VAL A 31 -24.88 -16.58 -13.63
N GLN A 32 -24.17 -16.92 -14.72
CA GLN A 32 -22.76 -16.58 -14.87
C GLN A 32 -22.56 -15.73 -16.14
N PRO A 33 -21.83 -14.61 -16.07
CA PRO A 33 -21.46 -13.86 -17.25
C PRO A 33 -20.43 -14.66 -18.08
N VAL A 34 -20.51 -14.51 -19.39
CA VAL A 34 -19.65 -15.19 -20.35
C VAL A 34 -18.85 -14.20 -21.17
N ARG A 35 -19.47 -13.06 -21.49
CA ARG A 35 -18.88 -12.00 -22.31
C ARG A 35 -19.63 -10.71 -22.13
N TYR A 36 -18.92 -9.59 -22.25
CA TYR A 36 -19.51 -8.26 -22.27
C TYR A 36 -19.26 -7.56 -23.62
N VAL A 37 -20.27 -6.86 -24.12
CA VAL A 37 -20.17 -5.89 -25.22
C VAL A 37 -20.67 -4.57 -24.70
N VAL A 38 -19.83 -3.55 -24.72
CA VAL A 38 -20.07 -2.25 -24.08
C VAL A 38 -19.93 -1.12 -25.09
N ASP A 39 -20.96 -0.29 -25.22
CA ASP A 39 -20.97 0.94 -25.99
C ASP A 39 -21.15 2.13 -25.03
N LEU A 40 -20.18 3.05 -24.98
CA LEU A 40 -20.22 4.22 -24.11
C LEU A 40 -20.02 5.50 -24.91
N LYS A 41 -20.92 6.47 -24.73
CA LYS A 41 -20.75 7.82 -25.25
C LYS A 41 -20.14 8.70 -24.16
N LEU A 42 -18.87 9.08 -24.31
CA LEU A 42 -18.07 9.79 -23.33
C LEU A 42 -17.59 11.12 -23.91
N LEU A 43 -18.07 12.23 -23.32
CA LEU A 43 -17.78 13.59 -23.75
C LEU A 43 -17.01 14.34 -22.65
N PRO A 44 -15.67 14.35 -22.68
CA PRO A 44 -14.86 15.07 -21.68
C PRO A 44 -15.27 16.54 -21.57
N GLY A 45 -15.60 16.98 -20.35
CA GLY A 45 -16.19 18.29 -20.05
C GLY A 45 -17.67 18.25 -19.73
N GLU A 46 -18.37 17.19 -20.12
CA GLU A 46 -19.77 16.93 -19.75
C GLU A 46 -19.82 15.88 -18.63
N ASP A 47 -20.77 16.02 -17.69
CA ASP A 47 -20.93 15.07 -16.59
C ASP A 47 -21.80 13.86 -16.96
N PRO A 48 -22.94 14.01 -17.69
CA PRO A 48 -23.77 12.87 -18.09
C PRO A 48 -23.07 12.04 -19.18
N PHE A 49 -23.25 10.72 -19.10
CA PHE A 49 -22.88 9.78 -20.16
C PHE A 49 -24.03 8.81 -20.43
N GLU A 50 -24.05 8.27 -21.65
CA GLU A 50 -24.99 7.23 -22.08
C GLU A 50 -24.24 5.93 -22.32
N GLY A 51 -24.83 4.81 -21.92
CA GLY A 51 -24.25 3.49 -22.11
C GLY A 51 -25.26 2.46 -22.56
N ARG A 52 -24.76 1.51 -23.36
CA ARG A 52 -25.45 0.24 -23.68
C ARG A 52 -24.50 -0.89 -23.33
N ILE A 53 -25.03 -1.93 -22.73
CA ILE A 53 -24.26 -3.12 -22.40
C ILE A 53 -25.05 -4.36 -22.72
N ASP A 54 -24.43 -5.28 -23.47
CA ASP A 54 -24.92 -6.61 -23.74
C ASP A 54 -24.08 -7.60 -22.95
N ILE A 55 -24.71 -8.35 -22.05
CA ILE A 55 -24.07 -9.35 -21.20
C ILE A 55 -24.50 -10.72 -21.65
N GLU A 56 -23.63 -11.45 -22.33
CA GLU A 56 -23.87 -12.86 -22.61
C GLU A 56 -23.75 -13.65 -21.30
N VAL A 57 -24.76 -14.47 -21.00
CA VAL A 57 -24.83 -15.22 -19.74
C VAL A 57 -25.15 -16.69 -19.95
N ASP A 58 -24.75 -17.51 -19.00
CA ASP A 58 -25.15 -18.90 -18.85
C ASP A 58 -26.08 -19.01 -17.62
N VAL A 59 -27.35 -19.23 -17.85
CA VAL A 59 -28.36 -19.51 -16.83
C VAL A 59 -28.20 -20.97 -16.41
N ARG A 60 -27.62 -21.23 -15.24
CA ARG A 60 -27.36 -22.61 -14.75
C ARG A 60 -28.56 -23.28 -14.13
N ARG A 61 -29.49 -22.49 -13.57
CA ARG A 61 -30.72 -22.96 -12.93
C ARG A 61 -31.88 -22.04 -13.28
N PRO A 62 -33.14 -22.55 -13.38
CA PRO A 62 -34.28 -21.68 -13.60
C PRO A 62 -34.32 -20.56 -12.58
N THR A 63 -34.45 -19.32 -13.04
CA THR A 63 -34.52 -18.14 -12.14
C THR A 63 -35.45 -17.09 -12.70
N SER A 64 -36.23 -16.43 -11.83
CA SER A 64 -37.01 -15.23 -12.20
C SER A 64 -36.29 -13.91 -11.86
N VAL A 65 -35.10 -13.97 -11.26
CA VAL A 65 -34.30 -12.78 -10.93
C VAL A 65 -32.83 -13.02 -11.25
N ILE A 66 -32.21 -12.10 -12.00
CA ILE A 66 -30.77 -12.05 -12.20
C ILE A 66 -30.23 -10.91 -11.33
N TRP A 67 -29.31 -11.22 -10.43
CA TRP A 67 -28.66 -10.23 -9.59
C TRP A 67 -27.39 -9.70 -10.24
N ILE A 68 -27.27 -8.37 -10.33
CA ILE A 68 -26.09 -7.64 -10.79
C ILE A 68 -25.77 -6.48 -9.85
N HIS A 69 -24.67 -5.79 -10.08
CA HIS A 69 -24.33 -4.54 -9.39
C HIS A 69 -24.53 -3.34 -10.33
N ALA A 70 -25.10 -2.26 -9.80
CA ALA A 70 -25.14 -0.92 -10.40
C ALA A 70 -25.24 0.14 -9.30
N ASN A 71 -24.48 1.23 -9.44
CA ASN A 71 -24.47 2.33 -8.48
C ASN A 71 -24.55 3.66 -9.22
N ALA A 72 -25.50 4.52 -8.82
CA ALA A 72 -25.72 5.84 -9.43
C ALA A 72 -25.92 5.80 -10.96
N LEU A 73 -26.51 4.71 -11.48
CA LEU A 73 -26.90 4.53 -12.87
C LEU A 73 -28.43 4.54 -12.98
N GLU A 74 -28.95 5.28 -13.94
CA GLU A 74 -30.36 5.26 -14.34
C GLU A 74 -30.55 4.19 -15.41
N ILE A 75 -31.10 3.04 -15.03
CA ILE A 75 -31.41 1.95 -15.97
C ILE A 75 -32.69 2.30 -16.70
N GLN A 76 -32.62 2.47 -18.03
CA GLN A 76 -33.72 2.90 -18.87
C GLN A 76 -34.54 1.73 -19.45
N SER A 77 -33.85 0.66 -19.83
CA SER A 77 -34.50 -0.55 -20.34
C SER A 77 -33.65 -1.78 -20.08
N VAL A 78 -34.30 -2.93 -19.83
CA VAL A 78 -33.66 -4.23 -19.68
C VAL A 78 -34.47 -5.28 -20.46
N HIS A 79 -33.75 -6.05 -21.28
CA HIS A 79 -34.34 -7.18 -22.02
C HIS A 79 -33.42 -8.39 -21.85
N PHE A 80 -34.04 -9.57 -21.68
CA PHE A 80 -33.34 -10.84 -21.74
C PHE A 80 -33.69 -11.52 -23.06
N GLN A 81 -32.69 -11.84 -23.85
CA GLN A 81 -32.83 -12.57 -25.11
C GLN A 81 -32.34 -14.01 -24.95
N SER A 82 -33.24 -14.97 -25.14
CA SER A 82 -32.92 -16.39 -25.32
C SER A 82 -32.92 -16.75 -26.80
N PRO A 83 -32.48 -17.92 -27.22
CA PRO A 83 -32.57 -18.34 -28.61
C PRO A 83 -34.01 -18.37 -29.16
N SER A 84 -35.02 -18.45 -28.28
CA SER A 84 -36.44 -18.60 -28.67
C SER A 84 -37.33 -17.40 -28.34
N SER A 85 -36.87 -16.44 -27.52
CA SER A 85 -37.73 -15.36 -27.04
C SER A 85 -36.93 -14.15 -26.53
N THR A 86 -37.55 -12.97 -26.61
CA THR A 86 -37.09 -11.75 -25.94
C THR A 86 -38.07 -11.39 -24.84
N THR A 87 -37.59 -11.24 -23.62
CA THR A 87 -38.39 -10.94 -22.43
C THR A 87 -37.97 -9.60 -21.83
N ALA A 88 -38.92 -8.66 -21.70
CA ALA A 88 -38.67 -7.42 -20.95
C ALA A 88 -38.54 -7.73 -19.45
N MET A 89 -37.57 -7.11 -18.79
CA MET A 89 -37.32 -7.27 -17.37
C MET A 89 -37.46 -5.93 -16.63
N ASN A 90 -37.82 -5.99 -15.35
CA ASN A 90 -37.82 -4.84 -14.46
C ASN A 90 -36.52 -4.84 -13.64
N ALA A 91 -35.94 -3.65 -13.42
CA ALA A 91 -34.75 -3.46 -12.59
C ALA A 91 -35.16 -2.88 -11.24
N ASP A 92 -34.93 -3.61 -10.16
CA ASP A 92 -35.21 -3.21 -8.76
C ASP A 92 -33.89 -2.95 -8.03
N ALA A 93 -33.65 -1.70 -7.60
CA ALA A 93 -32.47 -1.33 -6.84
C ALA A 93 -32.60 -1.73 -5.36
N HIS A 94 -31.53 -2.22 -4.77
CA HIS A 94 -31.44 -2.64 -3.38
C HIS A 94 -30.18 -2.06 -2.70
N GLU A 95 -30.03 -2.31 -1.40
CA GLU A 95 -28.82 -1.95 -0.65
C GLU A 95 -27.57 -2.62 -1.22
N ASN A 96 -26.39 -2.07 -0.90
CA ASN A 96 -25.07 -2.57 -1.34
C ASN A 96 -24.87 -2.58 -2.87
N ASP A 97 -25.51 -1.63 -3.58
CA ASP A 97 -25.41 -1.46 -5.03
C ASP A 97 -25.95 -2.66 -5.84
N LEU A 98 -26.80 -3.49 -5.24
CA LEU A 98 -27.42 -4.62 -5.87
C LEU A 98 -28.63 -4.19 -6.69
N VAL A 99 -28.79 -4.76 -7.87
CA VAL A 99 -29.96 -4.63 -8.73
C VAL A 99 -30.49 -5.99 -9.11
N GLY A 100 -31.76 -6.24 -8.78
CA GLY A 100 -32.48 -7.44 -9.19
C GLY A 100 -33.17 -7.20 -10.54
N LEU A 101 -32.73 -7.87 -11.60
CA LEU A 101 -33.39 -7.89 -12.90
C LEU A 101 -34.46 -8.98 -12.86
N ARG A 102 -35.74 -8.56 -12.79
CA ARG A 102 -36.89 -9.46 -12.61
C ARG A 102 -37.56 -9.79 -13.95
N SER A 103 -37.66 -11.08 -14.23
CA SER A 103 -38.44 -11.60 -15.33
C SER A 103 -39.88 -11.93 -14.91
N PRO A 104 -40.90 -11.68 -15.76
CA PRO A 104 -42.31 -12.09 -15.50
C PRO A 104 -42.50 -13.59 -15.29
N ALA A 105 -41.65 -14.39 -15.89
CA ALA A 105 -41.65 -15.85 -15.76
C ALA A 105 -40.21 -16.35 -15.54
N PRO A 106 -40.01 -17.56 -14.94
CA PRO A 106 -38.66 -18.09 -14.77
C PRO A 106 -37.93 -18.26 -16.11
N LEU A 107 -36.71 -17.76 -16.20
CA LEU A 107 -35.81 -17.93 -17.33
C LEU A 107 -35.31 -19.38 -17.33
N PRO A 108 -35.32 -20.06 -18.48
CA PRO A 108 -34.84 -21.43 -18.57
C PRO A 108 -33.32 -21.52 -18.48
N PRO A 109 -32.75 -22.64 -18.05
CA PRO A 109 -31.31 -22.89 -18.12
C PRO A 109 -30.84 -22.84 -19.59
N GLY A 110 -29.59 -22.34 -19.77
CA GLY A 110 -28.93 -22.19 -21.06
C GLY A 110 -28.38 -20.82 -21.35
N ARG A 111 -27.89 -20.63 -22.56
CA ARG A 111 -27.31 -19.36 -23.02
C ARG A 111 -28.38 -18.33 -23.32
N GLY A 112 -28.07 -17.07 -22.94
CA GLY A 112 -28.86 -15.90 -23.24
C GLY A 112 -28.06 -14.63 -23.19
N SER A 113 -28.67 -13.49 -23.50
CA SER A 113 -28.07 -12.17 -23.43
C SER A 113 -28.98 -11.20 -22.68
N ILE A 114 -28.38 -10.41 -21.79
CA ILE A 114 -29.05 -9.30 -21.09
C ILE A 114 -28.65 -8.02 -21.82
N HIS A 115 -29.64 -7.28 -22.35
CA HIS A 115 -29.45 -5.98 -23.01
C HIS A 115 -29.92 -4.87 -22.09
N ILE A 116 -29.01 -3.96 -21.72
CA ILE A 116 -29.33 -2.84 -20.81
C ILE A 116 -28.94 -1.51 -21.46
N SER A 117 -29.89 -0.57 -21.51
CA SER A 117 -29.62 0.83 -21.83
C SER A 117 -29.69 1.63 -20.54
N TYR A 118 -28.72 2.55 -20.32
CA TYR A 118 -28.62 3.29 -19.06
C TYR A 118 -27.92 4.63 -19.25
N ARG A 119 -28.04 5.49 -18.23
CA ARG A 119 -27.32 6.76 -18.10
C ARG A 119 -26.59 6.83 -16.78
N GLY A 120 -25.51 7.58 -16.73
CA GLY A 120 -24.73 7.81 -15.52
C GLY A 120 -24.06 9.18 -15.50
N GLN A 121 -23.27 9.43 -14.46
CA GLN A 121 -22.55 10.67 -14.26
C GLN A 121 -21.05 10.41 -14.12
N VAL A 122 -20.25 11.19 -14.85
CA VAL A 122 -18.78 11.20 -14.70
C VAL A 122 -18.42 12.10 -13.53
N SER A 123 -17.63 11.61 -12.58
CA SER A 123 -17.23 12.39 -11.40
C SER A 123 -16.17 13.45 -11.74
N ARG A 124 -16.31 14.65 -11.15
CA ARG A 124 -15.27 15.69 -11.14
C ARG A 124 -14.50 15.75 -9.82
N ILE A 125 -14.98 15.04 -8.81
CA ILE A 125 -14.45 15.10 -7.44
C ILE A 125 -13.73 13.80 -7.10
N LEU A 126 -14.38 12.65 -7.27
CA LEU A 126 -13.80 11.35 -7.03
C LEU A 126 -12.82 11.00 -8.15
N THR A 127 -11.81 10.22 -7.83
CA THR A 127 -10.86 9.61 -8.78
C THR A 127 -11.01 8.09 -8.84
N ASP A 128 -12.22 7.60 -8.57
CA ASP A 128 -12.66 6.21 -8.74
C ASP A 128 -13.99 6.15 -9.55
N GLY A 129 -14.29 5.03 -10.14
CA GLY A 129 -15.34 4.91 -11.15
C GLY A 129 -14.91 5.56 -12.47
N LEU A 130 -15.86 6.19 -13.19
CA LEU A 130 -15.56 7.12 -14.28
C LEU A 130 -15.39 8.52 -13.71
N PHE A 131 -14.28 9.15 -14.03
CA PHE A 131 -13.98 10.50 -13.55
C PHE A 131 -13.29 11.35 -14.61
N GLN A 132 -13.40 12.67 -14.48
CA GLN A 132 -12.77 13.61 -15.40
C GLN A 132 -12.05 14.73 -14.66
N GLN A 133 -11.01 15.24 -15.29
CA GLN A 133 -10.18 16.30 -14.74
C GLN A 133 -9.84 17.32 -15.82
N ARG A 134 -9.76 18.58 -15.42
CA ARG A 134 -9.26 19.64 -16.29
C ARG A 134 -7.78 19.88 -16.02
N TYR A 135 -6.97 19.79 -17.08
CA TYR A 135 -5.53 20.03 -16.99
C TYR A 135 -5.07 20.92 -18.15
N ASN A 136 -4.39 22.04 -17.84
CA ASN A 136 -3.93 23.04 -18.82
C ASN A 136 -5.03 23.51 -19.79
N GLY A 137 -6.27 23.62 -19.33
CA GLY A 137 -7.40 24.07 -20.13
C GLY A 137 -8.19 22.94 -20.80
N ASP A 138 -7.61 21.77 -20.97
CA ASP A 138 -8.21 20.60 -21.61
C ASP A 138 -8.90 19.68 -20.60
N TRP A 139 -9.96 18.99 -21.05
CA TRP A 139 -10.62 17.94 -20.27
C TRP A 139 -10.09 16.55 -20.64
N TYR A 140 -9.90 15.73 -19.61
CA TYR A 140 -9.46 14.34 -19.71
C TYR A 140 -10.39 13.47 -18.87
N LEU A 141 -10.83 12.34 -19.41
CA LEU A 141 -11.67 11.36 -18.75
C LEU A 141 -10.86 10.08 -18.56
N PHE A 142 -11.02 9.45 -17.38
CA PHE A 142 -10.34 8.23 -16.99
C PHE A 142 -11.29 7.28 -16.25
N SER A 143 -10.89 6.03 -16.12
CA SER A 143 -11.50 5.07 -15.20
C SER A 143 -10.51 4.59 -14.14
N LYS A 144 -11.05 4.23 -12.96
CA LYS A 144 -10.38 3.44 -11.91
C LYS A 144 -11.45 2.63 -11.19
N PHE A 145 -11.48 1.32 -11.39
CA PHE A 145 -12.62 0.50 -10.97
C PHE A 145 -12.36 -0.37 -9.76
N GLU A 146 -11.10 -0.63 -9.41
CA GLU A 146 -10.77 -1.39 -8.22
C GLU A 146 -11.12 -0.63 -6.93
N PRO A 147 -11.69 -1.32 -5.90
CA PRO A 147 -12.06 -2.73 -5.96
C PRO A 147 -13.47 -3.00 -6.53
N VAL A 148 -14.43 -2.09 -6.40
CA VAL A 148 -15.86 -2.34 -6.67
C VAL A 148 -16.56 -1.11 -7.26
N THR A 149 -15.89 -0.34 -8.09
CA THR A 149 -16.46 0.88 -8.68
C THR A 149 -16.73 0.78 -10.19
N ALA A 150 -16.54 -0.39 -10.80
CA ALA A 150 -17.00 -0.66 -12.17
C ALA A 150 -18.53 -0.50 -12.29
N ARG A 151 -19.26 -0.88 -11.27
CA ARG A 151 -20.73 -0.71 -11.13
C ARG A 151 -21.23 0.74 -11.23
N ARG A 152 -20.31 1.72 -11.21
CA ARG A 152 -20.63 3.15 -11.44
C ARG A 152 -20.46 3.57 -12.89
N ALA A 153 -19.87 2.71 -13.73
CA ALA A 153 -19.66 2.93 -15.14
C ALA A 153 -20.65 2.12 -16.01
N PHE A 154 -20.95 0.91 -15.57
CA PHE A 154 -21.87 -0.01 -16.26
C PHE A 154 -22.48 -1.03 -15.28
N PRO A 155 -23.73 -1.45 -15.50
CA PRO A 155 -24.32 -2.57 -14.78
C PRO A 155 -23.53 -3.85 -15.07
N CYS A 156 -23.06 -4.58 -14.05
CA CYS A 156 -22.22 -5.76 -14.28
C CYS A 156 -22.20 -6.73 -13.07
N PHE A 157 -21.63 -7.91 -13.28
CA PHE A 157 -21.26 -8.82 -12.19
C PHE A 157 -19.91 -8.36 -11.62
N ASP A 158 -19.94 -7.42 -10.67
CA ASP A 158 -18.77 -6.68 -10.19
C ASP A 158 -18.07 -7.41 -9.02
N GLU A 159 -17.58 -8.61 -9.32
CA GLU A 159 -16.77 -9.44 -8.42
C GLU A 159 -15.55 -10.01 -9.17
N PRO A 160 -14.40 -10.18 -8.51
CA PRO A 160 -13.18 -10.65 -9.15
C PRO A 160 -13.29 -12.07 -9.73
N SER A 161 -14.22 -12.89 -9.22
CA SER A 161 -14.48 -14.24 -9.69
C SER A 161 -15.11 -14.32 -11.09
N PHE A 162 -15.75 -13.25 -11.56
CA PHE A 162 -16.36 -13.20 -12.90
C PHE A 162 -15.38 -12.67 -13.94
N LYS A 163 -14.50 -13.53 -14.40
CA LYS A 163 -13.44 -13.22 -15.35
C LYS A 163 -13.87 -13.57 -16.78
N THR A 164 -14.14 -12.55 -17.59
CA THR A 164 -14.76 -12.71 -18.94
C THR A 164 -14.11 -11.80 -19.97
N PRO A 165 -14.21 -12.09 -21.27
CA PRO A 165 -13.84 -11.17 -22.35
C PRO A 165 -14.75 -9.93 -22.43
N TRP A 166 -14.15 -8.79 -22.81
CA TRP A 166 -14.83 -7.51 -23.00
C TRP A 166 -14.57 -6.96 -24.39
N ARG A 167 -15.63 -6.55 -25.10
CA ARG A 167 -15.54 -5.79 -26.33
C ARG A 167 -16.10 -4.40 -26.09
N ILE A 168 -15.29 -3.38 -26.31
CA ILE A 168 -15.59 -1.99 -25.94
C ILE A 168 -15.61 -1.15 -27.21
N THR A 169 -16.66 -0.31 -27.35
CA THR A 169 -16.77 0.79 -28.30
C THR A 169 -16.96 2.09 -27.53
N LEU A 170 -16.15 3.10 -27.86
CA LEU A 170 -16.26 4.44 -27.25
C LEU A 170 -16.65 5.46 -28.33
N HIS A 171 -17.78 6.13 -28.12
CA HIS A 171 -18.23 7.26 -28.94
C HIS A 171 -17.71 8.55 -28.31
N VAL A 172 -16.74 9.19 -28.96
CA VAL A 172 -15.98 10.31 -28.41
C VAL A 172 -15.88 11.46 -29.41
N PRO A 173 -15.60 12.72 -29.00
CA PRO A 173 -15.33 13.82 -29.92
C PRO A 173 -14.21 13.44 -30.91
N GLU A 174 -14.40 13.75 -32.19
CA GLU A 174 -13.52 13.36 -33.30
C GLU A 174 -12.02 13.72 -33.05
N LYS A 175 -11.79 14.89 -32.43
CA LYS A 175 -10.44 15.43 -32.18
C LYS A 175 -9.72 14.77 -30.99
N LEU A 176 -10.41 13.98 -30.18
CA LEU A 176 -9.85 13.34 -29.01
C LEU A 176 -9.36 11.93 -29.31
N ARG A 177 -8.46 11.44 -28.48
CA ARG A 177 -7.96 10.06 -28.53
C ARG A 177 -8.64 9.24 -27.43
N ALA A 178 -8.88 7.97 -27.72
CA ALA A 178 -9.44 7.01 -26.77
C ALA A 178 -8.53 5.80 -26.64
N PHE A 179 -8.43 5.25 -25.42
CA PHE A 179 -7.63 4.08 -25.08
C PHE A 179 -8.40 3.15 -24.17
N SER A 180 -8.14 1.85 -24.29
CA SER A 180 -8.69 0.79 -23.46
C SER A 180 -7.70 -0.37 -23.32
N ASN A 181 -8.07 -1.44 -22.63
CA ASN A 181 -7.22 -2.61 -22.35
C ASN A 181 -6.64 -3.26 -23.63
N ALA A 182 -7.48 -3.49 -24.63
CA ALA A 182 -7.11 -4.16 -25.87
C ALA A 182 -6.65 -3.15 -26.96
N PRO A 183 -5.96 -3.61 -28.01
CA PRO A 183 -5.62 -2.75 -29.15
C PRO A 183 -6.85 -2.15 -29.86
N MET A 184 -6.71 -0.91 -30.34
CA MET A 184 -7.70 -0.27 -31.19
C MET A 184 -7.75 -0.98 -32.55
N MET A 185 -8.95 -1.32 -33.03
CA MET A 185 -9.20 -1.96 -34.32
C MET A 185 -9.58 -0.95 -35.41
N SER A 186 -10.47 0.00 -35.11
CA SER A 186 -10.93 1.00 -36.04
C SER A 186 -11.37 2.29 -35.32
N GLU A 187 -11.31 3.39 -36.08
CA GLU A 187 -11.99 4.66 -35.77
C GLU A 187 -12.93 4.98 -36.94
N GLU A 188 -14.20 5.16 -36.68
CA GLU A 188 -15.22 5.43 -37.67
C GLU A 188 -15.89 6.78 -37.38
N PRO A 189 -15.86 7.76 -38.30
CA PRO A 189 -16.54 9.04 -38.11
C PRO A 189 -18.05 8.84 -37.89
N GLU A 190 -18.64 9.66 -37.03
CA GLU A 190 -20.07 9.70 -36.75
C GLU A 190 -20.62 11.11 -36.90
N SER A 191 -21.97 11.22 -36.98
CA SER A 191 -22.63 12.51 -37.00
C SER A 191 -22.40 13.33 -35.71
N GLY A 192 -22.50 14.65 -35.79
CA GLY A 192 -22.37 15.51 -34.62
C GLY A 192 -20.92 15.75 -34.15
N GLY A 193 -19.91 15.52 -35.00
CA GLY A 193 -18.48 15.72 -34.67
C GLY A 193 -17.91 14.65 -33.72
N LEU A 194 -18.50 13.47 -33.76
CA LEU A 194 -18.08 12.30 -33.00
C LEU A 194 -17.35 11.27 -33.88
N LYS A 195 -16.72 10.31 -33.23
CA LYS A 195 -16.24 9.06 -33.85
C LYS A 195 -16.46 7.88 -32.91
N ALA A 196 -16.73 6.71 -33.49
CA ALA A 196 -16.72 5.44 -32.78
C ALA A 196 -15.30 4.85 -32.81
N VAL A 197 -14.71 4.63 -31.64
CA VAL A 197 -13.42 3.95 -31.48
C VAL A 197 -13.69 2.54 -30.98
N LYS A 198 -13.41 1.55 -31.84
CA LYS A 198 -13.65 0.13 -31.55
C LYS A 198 -12.36 -0.56 -31.15
N PHE A 199 -12.39 -1.28 -30.02
CA PHE A 199 -11.25 -2.05 -29.52
C PHE A 199 -11.44 -3.54 -29.81
N ALA A 200 -10.32 -4.25 -29.94
CA ALA A 200 -10.32 -5.71 -30.00
C ALA A 200 -10.97 -6.31 -28.73
N GLU A 201 -11.45 -7.53 -28.82
CA GLU A 201 -11.94 -8.24 -27.65
C GLU A 201 -10.78 -8.52 -26.70
N SER A 202 -10.94 -8.18 -25.41
CA SER A 202 -9.92 -8.41 -24.41
C SER A 202 -9.75 -9.89 -24.09
N LYS A 203 -8.60 -10.26 -23.52
CA LYS A 203 -8.49 -11.51 -22.76
C LYS A 203 -9.49 -11.49 -21.59
N PRO A 204 -9.82 -12.65 -20.98
CA PRO A 204 -10.73 -12.67 -19.84
C PRO A 204 -10.26 -11.80 -18.69
N LEU A 205 -11.06 -10.80 -18.30
CA LEU A 205 -10.80 -9.85 -17.22
C LEU A 205 -11.99 -9.77 -16.26
N PRO A 206 -11.79 -9.59 -14.95
CA PRO A 206 -12.84 -9.11 -14.06
C PRO A 206 -13.16 -7.64 -14.36
N SER A 207 -14.33 -7.19 -13.95
CA SER A 207 -14.81 -5.82 -14.16
C SER A 207 -13.85 -4.74 -13.64
N TYR A 208 -13.17 -4.98 -12.53
CA TYR A 208 -12.28 -4.00 -11.90
C TYR A 208 -11.01 -3.69 -12.70
N LEU A 209 -10.61 -4.57 -13.63
CA LEU A 209 -9.44 -4.38 -14.51
C LEU A 209 -9.77 -3.70 -15.84
N VAL A 210 -11.04 -3.44 -16.13
CA VAL A 210 -11.43 -2.68 -17.32
C VAL A 210 -10.94 -1.23 -17.22
N ALA A 211 -10.35 -0.72 -18.30
CA ALA A 211 -9.73 0.60 -18.31
C ALA A 211 -10.18 1.44 -19.50
N LEU A 212 -10.41 2.72 -19.26
CA LEU A 212 -10.81 3.71 -20.25
C LEU A 212 -10.03 5.02 -20.02
N ALA A 213 -9.56 5.64 -21.13
CA ALA A 213 -9.03 7.00 -21.11
C ALA A 213 -9.44 7.73 -22.39
N VAL A 214 -9.97 8.96 -22.24
CA VAL A 214 -10.38 9.81 -23.38
C VAL A 214 -9.86 11.24 -23.16
N GLY A 215 -9.19 11.80 -24.15
CA GLY A 215 -8.66 13.16 -24.05
C GLY A 215 -7.69 13.53 -25.16
N PRO A 216 -7.19 14.77 -25.16
CA PRO A 216 -6.15 15.21 -26.09
C PRO A 216 -4.75 14.78 -25.60
N PHE A 217 -4.44 13.49 -25.75
CA PHE A 217 -3.18 12.91 -25.28
C PHE A 217 -2.07 12.98 -26.33
N ASP A 218 -0.85 13.17 -25.85
CA ASP A 218 0.36 12.80 -26.58
C ASP A 218 0.71 11.33 -26.27
N VAL A 219 1.31 10.65 -27.25
CA VAL A 219 1.75 9.26 -27.12
C VAL A 219 3.24 9.18 -27.38
N VAL A 220 3.98 8.67 -26.41
CA VAL A 220 5.41 8.43 -26.49
C VAL A 220 5.63 6.95 -26.73
N ASP A 221 6.33 6.61 -27.81
CA ASP A 221 6.76 5.25 -28.10
C ASP A 221 7.86 4.84 -27.11
N ALA A 222 7.65 3.78 -26.36
CA ALA A 222 8.62 3.19 -25.44
C ALA A 222 9.27 1.91 -26.02
N GLY A 223 9.14 1.68 -27.33
CA GLY A 223 9.69 0.53 -28.02
C GLY A 223 8.87 -0.73 -27.88
N LYS A 224 9.55 -1.88 -27.94
CA LYS A 224 8.97 -3.21 -27.81
C LYS A 224 9.73 -3.98 -26.73
N ALA A 225 9.05 -4.87 -26.03
CA ALA A 225 9.66 -5.71 -25.00
C ALA A 225 9.13 -7.15 -25.01
N GLY A 226 9.87 -8.01 -24.31
CA GLY A 226 9.51 -9.39 -24.09
C GLY A 226 9.68 -10.28 -25.32
N ARG A 227 9.42 -11.58 -25.14
CA ARG A 227 9.61 -12.62 -26.18
C ARG A 227 8.71 -12.43 -27.39
N ASN A 228 7.55 -11.81 -27.20
CA ASN A 228 6.56 -11.56 -28.25
C ASN A 228 6.72 -10.17 -28.91
N GLY A 229 7.73 -9.36 -28.51
CA GLY A 229 7.94 -8.04 -29.06
C GLY A 229 6.74 -7.11 -28.85
N VAL A 230 6.16 -7.12 -27.65
CA VAL A 230 4.95 -6.36 -27.30
C VAL A 230 5.22 -4.86 -27.37
N PRO A 231 4.40 -4.06 -28.10
CA PRO A 231 4.58 -2.62 -28.17
C PRO A 231 4.26 -1.96 -26.83
N LEU A 232 5.13 -1.04 -26.41
CA LEU A 232 5.02 -0.26 -25.17
C LEU A 232 4.82 1.21 -25.51
N ARG A 233 3.87 1.89 -24.84
CA ARG A 233 3.59 3.30 -25.02
C ARG A 233 3.36 4.02 -23.70
N ILE A 234 3.83 5.28 -23.58
CA ILE A 234 3.49 6.16 -22.47
C ILE A 234 2.48 7.20 -22.99
N ILE A 235 1.31 7.27 -22.38
CA ILE A 235 0.21 8.14 -22.77
C ILE A 235 0.13 9.27 -21.76
N VAL A 236 0.34 10.49 -22.22
CA VAL A 236 0.48 11.66 -21.34
C VAL A 236 -0.47 12.78 -21.75
N PRO A 237 -0.89 13.65 -20.83
CA PRO A 237 -1.60 14.87 -21.19
C PRO A 237 -0.79 15.71 -22.17
N ARG A 238 -1.47 16.34 -23.13
CA ARG A 238 -0.86 17.16 -24.19
C ARG A 238 0.22 18.11 -23.66
N GLY A 239 1.37 18.13 -24.33
CA GLY A 239 2.51 18.97 -24.01
C GLY A 239 3.48 18.40 -22.97
N ARG A 240 3.26 17.14 -22.47
CA ARG A 240 4.10 16.53 -21.45
C ARG A 240 4.97 15.37 -21.95
N ALA A 241 5.08 15.18 -23.26
CA ALA A 241 5.82 14.04 -23.84
C ALA A 241 7.29 13.97 -23.38
N ALA A 242 7.98 15.11 -23.25
CA ALA A 242 9.38 15.15 -22.81
C ALA A 242 9.60 14.63 -21.38
N GLU A 243 8.56 14.65 -20.52
CA GLU A 243 8.64 14.19 -19.14
C GLU A 243 8.57 12.65 -19.00
N ALA A 244 8.24 11.95 -20.08
CA ALA A 244 8.06 10.50 -20.11
C ALA A 244 9.35 9.72 -20.44
N ALA A 245 10.44 10.40 -20.78
CA ALA A 245 11.66 9.78 -21.33
C ALA A 245 12.23 8.67 -20.43
N SER A 246 12.33 8.93 -19.12
CA SER A 246 12.84 7.95 -18.16
C SER A 246 11.91 6.75 -18.02
N ALA A 247 10.58 6.94 -17.92
CA ALA A 247 9.61 5.85 -17.87
C ALA A 247 9.68 4.99 -19.14
N ALA A 248 9.77 5.61 -20.31
CA ALA A 248 9.91 4.89 -21.58
C ALA A 248 11.18 4.02 -21.63
N ALA A 249 12.31 4.53 -21.13
CA ALA A 249 13.58 3.81 -21.11
C ALA A 249 13.62 2.63 -20.12
N GLN A 250 12.82 2.66 -19.04
CA GLN A 250 12.80 1.60 -18.01
C GLN A 250 11.78 0.51 -18.29
N SER A 251 10.66 0.82 -18.94
CA SER A 251 9.55 -0.13 -19.19
C SER A 251 9.99 -1.44 -19.83
N PRO A 252 10.78 -1.46 -20.93
CA PRO A 252 11.20 -2.71 -21.56
C PRO A 252 12.04 -3.60 -20.62
N LYS A 253 12.94 -2.99 -19.85
CA LYS A 253 13.84 -3.71 -18.94
C LYS A 253 13.05 -4.45 -17.83
N ILE A 254 12.01 -3.81 -17.29
CA ILE A 254 11.15 -4.38 -16.25
C ILE A 254 10.36 -5.56 -16.83
N VAL A 255 9.73 -5.41 -18.00
CA VAL A 255 9.00 -6.49 -18.68
C VAL A 255 9.90 -7.69 -18.92
N GLU A 256 11.10 -7.50 -19.46
CA GLU A 256 12.05 -8.56 -19.75
C GLU A 256 12.54 -9.28 -18.48
N ALA A 257 12.80 -8.53 -17.38
CA ALA A 257 13.18 -9.11 -16.10
C ALA A 257 12.07 -10.00 -15.51
N LEU A 258 10.82 -9.55 -15.56
CA LEU A 258 9.67 -10.33 -15.11
C LEU A 258 9.43 -11.57 -15.97
N GLU A 259 9.52 -11.48 -17.31
CA GLU A 259 9.42 -12.64 -18.20
C GLU A 259 10.51 -13.70 -17.90
N ARG A 260 11.74 -13.26 -17.63
CA ARG A 260 12.82 -14.18 -17.21
C ARG A 260 12.48 -14.89 -15.92
N TYR A 261 11.95 -14.14 -14.94
CA TYR A 261 11.61 -14.69 -13.63
C TYR A 261 10.46 -15.70 -13.70
N PHE A 262 9.37 -15.33 -14.37
CA PHE A 262 8.17 -16.16 -14.48
C PHE A 262 8.30 -17.31 -15.47
N ALA A 263 9.19 -17.21 -16.45
CA ALA A 263 9.27 -18.06 -17.64
C ALA A 263 7.98 -18.05 -18.51
N VAL A 264 7.11 -17.06 -18.31
CA VAL A 264 5.85 -16.83 -19.03
C VAL A 264 5.95 -15.51 -19.79
N PRO A 265 5.68 -15.49 -21.12
CA PRO A 265 5.66 -14.24 -21.90
C PRO A 265 4.67 -13.22 -21.32
N PHE A 266 4.90 -11.93 -21.63
CA PHE A 266 3.93 -10.87 -21.29
C PHE A 266 2.55 -11.25 -21.86
N PRO A 267 1.47 -11.24 -21.02
CA PRO A 267 0.24 -11.92 -21.38
C PRO A 267 -0.69 -11.15 -22.35
N TYR A 268 -0.44 -9.86 -22.58
CA TYR A 268 -1.31 -8.98 -23.38
C TYR A 268 -0.64 -8.52 -24.68
N GLU A 269 -1.45 -8.03 -25.64
CA GLU A 269 -0.99 -7.65 -26.97
C GLU A 269 -0.27 -6.29 -27.02
N LYS A 270 -0.40 -5.49 -25.96
CA LYS A 270 0.24 -4.19 -25.79
C LYS A 270 0.41 -3.86 -24.31
N LEU A 271 1.26 -2.88 -23.99
CA LEU A 271 1.30 -2.23 -22.69
C LEU A 271 1.27 -0.72 -22.86
N ASP A 272 0.14 -0.11 -22.52
CA ASP A 272 -0.02 1.33 -22.39
C ASP A 272 0.19 1.74 -20.92
N GLN A 273 0.84 2.85 -20.68
CA GLN A 273 1.05 3.43 -19.36
C GLN A 273 0.53 4.86 -19.39
N VAL A 274 -0.58 5.11 -18.69
CA VAL A 274 -1.35 6.36 -18.79
C VAL A 274 -1.07 7.25 -17.59
N ALA A 275 -0.67 8.49 -17.82
CA ALA A 275 -0.48 9.50 -16.78
C ALA A 275 -1.79 10.26 -16.49
N VAL A 276 -2.32 10.07 -15.28
CA VAL A 276 -3.49 10.77 -14.73
C VAL A 276 -3.03 12.03 -14.01
N PRO A 277 -3.54 13.23 -14.34
CA PRO A 277 -3.05 14.50 -13.77
C PRO A 277 -3.04 14.53 -12.24
N LEU A 278 -4.10 14.08 -11.59
CA LEU A 278 -4.23 14.01 -10.14
C LEU A 278 -4.93 12.72 -9.73
N THR A 279 -4.32 11.97 -8.81
CA THR A 279 -4.92 10.81 -8.15
C THR A 279 -5.15 11.09 -6.68
N THR A 280 -6.17 10.46 -6.07
CA THR A 280 -6.51 10.64 -4.66
C THR A 280 -6.56 9.28 -3.97
N ALA A 281 -5.72 9.10 -2.95
CA ALA A 281 -5.61 7.86 -2.16
C ALA A 281 -5.25 6.60 -2.97
N TRP A 282 -4.73 6.78 -4.19
CA TRP A 282 -4.09 5.72 -4.98
C TRP A 282 -2.94 6.31 -5.80
N GLY A 283 -1.88 5.54 -6.01
CA GLY A 283 -0.69 5.96 -6.78
C GLY A 283 -0.76 5.52 -8.24
N ALA A 284 -1.10 4.26 -8.43
CA ALA A 284 -1.24 3.65 -9.74
C ALA A 284 -2.33 2.57 -9.71
N MET A 285 -2.63 1.97 -10.86
CA MET A 285 -3.64 0.94 -11.05
C MET A 285 -3.23 0.02 -12.21
N GLU A 286 -3.15 -1.24 -11.94
CA GLU A 286 -2.60 -2.30 -12.78
C GLU A 286 -3.44 -2.73 -13.97
N ASN A 287 -4.47 -2.00 -14.39
CA ASN A 287 -5.39 -2.47 -15.44
C ASN A 287 -4.66 -3.22 -16.58
N ALA A 288 -5.15 -4.38 -16.92
CA ALA A 288 -4.55 -5.30 -17.88
C ALA A 288 -4.27 -4.64 -19.24
N GLY A 289 -3.00 -4.63 -19.67
CA GLY A 289 -2.54 -3.99 -20.91
C GLY A 289 -2.65 -2.46 -20.96
N MET A 290 -3.16 -1.79 -19.91
CA MET A 290 -3.30 -0.32 -19.83
C MET A 290 -3.18 0.18 -18.39
N ILE A 291 -1.98 0.25 -17.84
CA ILE A 291 -1.73 0.69 -16.47
C ILE A 291 -1.94 2.21 -16.34
N ALA A 292 -2.62 2.65 -15.26
CA ALA A 292 -2.79 4.06 -14.95
C ALA A 292 -1.88 4.49 -13.79
N TYR A 293 -1.22 5.65 -13.91
CA TYR A 293 -0.35 6.21 -12.89
C TYR A 293 -0.74 7.64 -12.57
N GLY A 294 -0.64 8.06 -11.34
CA GLY A 294 -0.57 9.49 -11.03
C GLY A 294 0.61 10.14 -11.76
N SER A 295 0.37 11.25 -12.45
CA SER A 295 1.40 11.93 -13.24
C SER A 295 2.68 12.21 -12.45
N SER A 296 2.57 12.51 -11.16
CA SER A 296 3.74 12.78 -10.30
C SER A 296 4.63 11.56 -10.06
N LEU A 297 4.12 10.35 -10.28
CA LEU A 297 4.87 9.09 -10.15
C LEU A 297 5.52 8.68 -11.48
N LEU A 298 4.85 8.89 -12.61
CA LEU A 298 5.32 8.44 -13.91
C LEU A 298 6.17 9.49 -14.64
N LEU A 299 5.78 10.76 -14.54
CA LEU A 299 6.35 11.86 -15.32
C LEU A 299 7.25 12.75 -14.46
N THR A 300 8.38 13.16 -15.05
CA THR A 300 9.30 14.08 -14.37
C THR A 300 9.92 15.04 -15.39
N PRO A 301 9.83 16.36 -15.17
CA PRO A 301 10.60 17.30 -15.96
C PRO A 301 12.09 16.94 -15.88
N PRO A 302 12.83 16.92 -17.01
CA PRO A 302 14.23 16.46 -17.03
C PRO A 302 15.14 17.17 -16.02
N GLN A 303 14.89 18.46 -15.74
CA GLN A 303 15.66 19.26 -14.78
C GLN A 303 15.37 18.88 -13.31
N GLN A 304 14.34 18.09 -13.04
CA GLN A 304 13.93 17.65 -11.71
C GLN A 304 14.06 16.13 -11.53
N ASP A 305 14.67 15.42 -12.49
CA ASP A 305 14.82 13.96 -12.41
C ASP A 305 16.02 13.61 -11.54
N THR A 306 15.75 13.42 -10.26
CA THR A 306 16.72 13.04 -9.23
C THR A 306 16.74 11.54 -9.03
N GLU A 307 17.79 11.02 -8.38
CA GLU A 307 17.88 9.58 -8.02
C GLU A 307 16.69 9.13 -7.15
N VAL A 308 16.23 9.95 -6.21
CA VAL A 308 15.05 9.66 -5.38
C VAL A 308 13.83 9.42 -6.26
N ARG A 309 13.58 10.33 -7.23
CA ARG A 309 12.43 10.20 -8.14
C ARG A 309 12.55 9.02 -9.09
N GLU A 310 13.75 8.74 -9.58
CA GLU A 310 13.98 7.56 -10.42
C GLU A 310 13.67 6.29 -9.64
N ARG A 311 14.13 6.17 -8.38
CA ARG A 311 13.84 5.03 -7.49
C ARG A 311 12.33 4.85 -7.28
N ASP A 312 11.62 5.91 -6.93
CA ASP A 312 10.18 5.87 -6.70
C ASP A 312 9.43 5.45 -7.98
N ARG A 313 9.75 6.07 -9.11
CA ARG A 313 9.14 5.77 -10.41
C ARG A 313 9.36 4.31 -10.81
N VAL A 314 10.61 3.85 -10.81
CA VAL A 314 10.95 2.49 -11.26
C VAL A 314 10.35 1.45 -10.31
N SER A 315 10.29 1.74 -9.00
CA SER A 315 9.66 0.87 -8.00
C SER A 315 8.15 0.70 -8.26
N VAL A 316 7.44 1.79 -8.49
CA VAL A 316 6.00 1.74 -8.78
C VAL A 316 5.76 1.07 -10.14
N MET A 317 6.55 1.40 -11.18
CA MET A 317 6.44 0.74 -12.48
C MET A 317 6.67 -0.76 -12.38
N ALA A 318 7.67 -1.22 -11.63
CA ALA A 318 7.92 -2.64 -11.42
C ALA A 318 6.79 -3.34 -10.67
N HIS A 319 6.15 -2.65 -9.72
CA HIS A 319 4.96 -3.13 -9.00
C HIS A 319 3.79 -3.33 -9.98
N GLU A 320 3.40 -2.30 -10.70
CA GLU A 320 2.24 -2.33 -11.61
C GLU A 320 2.44 -3.30 -12.79
N ILE A 321 3.64 -3.36 -13.35
CA ILE A 321 3.93 -4.30 -14.44
C ILE A 321 3.93 -5.76 -13.94
N SER A 322 4.29 -6.00 -12.66
CA SER A 322 4.23 -7.34 -12.05
C SER A 322 2.81 -7.88 -11.96
N HIS A 323 1.83 -7.02 -11.74
CA HIS A 323 0.43 -7.37 -11.70
C HIS A 323 -0.08 -7.98 -13.01
N GLN A 324 0.54 -7.67 -14.16
CA GLN A 324 0.12 -8.26 -15.42
C GLN A 324 0.16 -9.80 -15.40
N TRP A 325 0.95 -10.41 -14.47
CA TRP A 325 0.94 -11.84 -14.17
C TRP A 325 0.20 -12.16 -12.85
N PHE A 326 0.45 -11.41 -11.76
CA PHE A 326 -0.16 -11.59 -10.43
C PHE A 326 -1.25 -10.54 -10.19
N GLY A 327 -2.48 -10.90 -10.50
CA GLY A 327 -3.67 -10.03 -10.46
C GLY A 327 -4.45 -10.13 -11.76
N ASP A 328 -3.77 -10.04 -12.90
CA ASP A 328 -4.37 -9.96 -14.20
C ASP A 328 -4.40 -11.33 -14.91
N LEU A 329 -3.25 -11.97 -15.16
CA LEU A 329 -3.23 -13.32 -15.76
C LEU A 329 -3.86 -14.34 -14.81
N VAL A 330 -3.47 -14.33 -13.53
CA VAL A 330 -4.09 -15.09 -12.45
C VAL A 330 -4.72 -14.11 -11.47
N THR A 331 -6.04 -14.11 -11.39
CA THR A 331 -6.82 -13.18 -10.57
C THR A 331 -7.29 -13.86 -9.29
N THR A 332 -7.29 -13.16 -8.15
CA THR A 332 -7.85 -13.69 -6.90
C THR A 332 -9.33 -14.05 -7.04
N ALA A 333 -9.74 -15.14 -6.41
CA ALA A 333 -11.13 -15.59 -6.45
C ALA A 333 -12.08 -14.70 -5.63
N TRP A 334 -11.56 -14.07 -4.58
CA TRP A 334 -12.29 -13.13 -3.73
C TRP A 334 -11.32 -12.18 -3.00
N TRP A 335 -11.83 -11.07 -2.53
CA TRP A 335 -11.07 -9.98 -1.91
C TRP A 335 -10.32 -10.37 -0.62
N ASN A 336 -10.71 -11.45 0.07
CA ASN A 336 -9.94 -11.95 1.22
C ASN A 336 -8.52 -12.41 0.83
N ASP A 337 -8.28 -12.74 -0.42
CA ASP A 337 -6.99 -13.16 -0.96
C ASP A 337 -6.31 -12.09 -1.84
N ILE A 338 -6.72 -10.82 -1.73
CA ILE A 338 -6.10 -9.70 -2.49
C ILE A 338 -4.58 -9.57 -2.24
N TRP A 339 -4.09 -10.12 -1.13
CA TRP A 339 -2.66 -10.19 -0.87
C TRP A 339 -1.88 -10.98 -1.93
N LEU A 340 -2.50 -11.93 -2.63
CA LEU A 340 -1.90 -12.63 -3.78
C LEU A 340 -1.56 -11.68 -4.94
N ASN A 341 -2.29 -10.59 -5.10
CA ASN A 341 -1.96 -9.54 -6.05
C ASN A 341 -0.90 -8.61 -5.45
N GLU A 342 -1.24 -7.92 -4.38
CA GLU A 342 -0.53 -6.76 -3.85
C GLU A 342 0.79 -7.09 -3.14
N ALA A 343 0.79 -8.14 -2.31
CA ALA A 343 2.02 -8.55 -1.64
C ALA A 343 3.04 -9.13 -2.63
N PHE A 344 2.55 -9.87 -3.65
CA PHE A 344 3.40 -10.39 -4.71
C PHE A 344 3.99 -9.27 -5.56
N ALA A 345 3.19 -8.32 -6.02
CA ALA A 345 3.69 -7.18 -6.79
C ALA A 345 4.71 -6.35 -5.99
N SER A 346 4.47 -6.12 -4.70
CA SER A 346 5.41 -5.42 -3.81
C SER A 346 6.73 -6.19 -3.63
N TRP A 347 6.67 -7.50 -3.45
CA TRP A 347 7.85 -8.36 -3.34
C TRP A 347 8.61 -8.45 -4.67
N LEU A 348 7.90 -8.63 -5.81
CA LEU A 348 8.48 -8.69 -7.15
C LEU A 348 9.15 -7.37 -7.53
N SER A 349 8.52 -6.24 -7.25
CA SER A 349 9.14 -4.91 -7.44
C SER A 349 10.52 -4.86 -6.79
N SER A 350 10.59 -5.19 -5.50
CA SER A 350 11.88 -5.22 -4.78
C SER A 350 12.86 -6.21 -5.43
N LYS A 351 12.39 -7.38 -5.83
CA LYS A 351 13.24 -8.42 -6.44
C LYS A 351 13.80 -8.02 -7.81
N MET A 352 12.97 -7.42 -8.67
CA MET A 352 13.41 -6.93 -9.98
C MET A 352 14.39 -5.78 -9.85
N LEU A 353 14.16 -4.87 -8.91
CA LEU A 353 15.08 -3.77 -8.63
C LEU A 353 16.43 -4.24 -8.07
N MET A 354 16.47 -5.30 -7.26
CA MET A 354 17.75 -5.91 -6.84
C MET A 354 18.56 -6.45 -8.02
N GLU A 355 17.90 -6.94 -9.08
CA GLU A 355 18.54 -7.41 -10.31
C GLU A 355 18.97 -6.24 -11.22
N LEU A 356 18.05 -5.30 -11.48
CA LEU A 356 18.27 -4.21 -12.43
C LEU A 356 19.16 -3.09 -11.88
N ARG A 357 19.11 -2.84 -10.57
CA ARG A 357 19.84 -1.77 -9.89
C ARG A 357 20.42 -2.26 -8.55
N PRO A 358 21.43 -3.15 -8.57
CA PRO A 358 22.07 -3.66 -7.35
C PRO A 358 22.73 -2.56 -6.53
N ASP A 359 23.12 -1.45 -7.18
CA ASP A 359 23.67 -0.23 -6.55
C ASP A 359 22.67 0.45 -5.60
N TRP A 360 21.38 0.23 -5.77
CA TRP A 360 20.34 0.85 -4.92
C TRP A 360 20.14 0.19 -3.57
N LYS A 361 20.72 -0.99 -3.32
CA LYS A 361 20.59 -1.73 -2.04
C LYS A 361 19.12 -1.96 -1.61
N VAL A 362 18.24 -2.27 -2.55
CA VAL A 362 16.78 -2.42 -2.32
C VAL A 362 16.45 -3.51 -1.27
N ASN A 363 17.36 -4.47 -1.07
CA ASN A 363 17.23 -5.44 0.02
C ASN A 363 17.21 -4.78 1.41
N LEU A 364 17.91 -3.67 1.59
CA LEU A 364 17.90 -2.91 2.85
C LEU A 364 16.64 -2.06 2.97
N ASP A 365 16.18 -1.44 1.88
CA ASP A 365 14.88 -0.74 1.86
C ASP A 365 13.73 -1.70 2.20
N ALA A 366 13.76 -2.95 1.72
CA ALA A 366 12.79 -3.98 2.09
C ALA A 366 12.86 -4.37 3.58
N ALA A 367 14.05 -4.35 4.20
CA ALA A 367 14.20 -4.58 5.64
C ALA A 367 13.62 -3.41 6.48
N VAL A 368 13.76 -2.16 6.01
CA VAL A 368 13.12 -0.98 6.61
C VAL A 368 11.59 -1.10 6.49
N SER A 369 11.07 -1.42 5.31
CA SER A 369 9.64 -1.60 5.08
C SER A 369 9.04 -2.70 5.97
N ARG A 370 9.72 -3.85 6.10
CA ARG A 370 9.33 -4.92 7.05
C ARG A 370 9.23 -4.40 8.48
N ASN A 371 10.20 -3.60 8.95
CA ASN A 371 10.15 -3.00 10.28
C ASN A 371 8.95 -2.06 10.45
N SER A 372 8.62 -1.29 9.44
CA SER A 372 7.41 -0.44 9.40
C SER A 372 6.13 -1.26 9.51
N ALA A 373 6.04 -2.38 8.77
CA ALA A 373 4.91 -3.29 8.86
C ALA A 373 4.75 -3.88 10.28
N MET A 374 5.84 -4.35 10.90
CA MET A 374 5.82 -4.86 12.28
C MET A 374 5.40 -3.79 13.29
N ASN A 375 5.73 -2.52 13.05
CA ASN A 375 5.32 -1.41 13.90
C ASN A 375 3.82 -1.08 13.79
N SER A 376 3.18 -1.40 12.66
CA SER A 376 1.72 -1.30 12.51
C SER A 376 1.03 -2.56 13.03
N ASP A 377 1.62 -3.73 12.81
CA ASP A 377 1.07 -5.05 13.17
C ASP A 377 1.18 -5.38 14.67
N LYS A 378 1.95 -4.60 15.44
CA LYS A 378 2.08 -4.79 16.90
C LYS A 378 0.81 -4.48 17.69
N LEU A 379 -0.14 -3.72 17.10
CA LEU A 379 -1.38 -3.34 17.77
C LEU A 379 -2.31 -4.54 17.98
N VAL A 380 -3.08 -4.51 19.05
CA VAL A 380 -4.13 -5.52 19.30
C VAL A 380 -5.19 -5.44 18.21
N SER A 381 -5.49 -4.23 17.75
CA SER A 381 -6.42 -3.92 16.66
C SER A 381 -5.94 -4.31 15.26
N ALA A 382 -4.69 -4.81 15.10
CA ALA A 382 -4.15 -5.21 13.81
C ALA A 382 -4.89 -6.41 13.23
N ARG A 383 -5.27 -6.31 11.93
CA ARG A 383 -5.93 -7.38 11.20
C ARG A 383 -4.97 -8.48 10.72
N THR A 384 -5.53 -9.58 10.26
CA THR A 384 -4.80 -10.65 9.55
C THR A 384 -4.50 -10.23 8.09
N ILE A 385 -3.51 -10.86 7.44
CA ILE A 385 -3.28 -10.67 5.98
C ILE A 385 -4.52 -11.14 5.23
N ARG A 386 -4.95 -12.38 5.49
CA ARG A 386 -6.18 -12.96 4.93
C ARG A 386 -7.33 -12.70 5.89
N GLN A 387 -7.98 -11.55 5.75
CA GLN A 387 -9.12 -11.22 6.60
C GLN A 387 -10.43 -11.70 5.98
N PRO A 388 -11.42 -12.13 6.78
CA PRO A 388 -12.78 -12.36 6.32
C PRO A 388 -13.37 -11.07 5.71
N ILE A 389 -14.11 -11.23 4.62
CA ILE A 389 -14.86 -10.16 3.96
C ILE A 389 -16.35 -10.49 4.15
N GLU A 390 -16.97 -9.85 5.12
CA GLU A 390 -18.36 -10.13 5.53
C GLU A 390 -19.32 -9.01 5.11
N VAL A 391 -18.78 -7.79 4.99
CA VAL A 391 -19.53 -6.60 4.56
C VAL A 391 -18.74 -5.84 3.49
N PRO A 392 -19.40 -5.00 2.65
CA PRO A 392 -18.71 -4.24 1.59
C PRO A 392 -17.56 -3.35 2.09
N GLY A 393 -17.63 -2.84 3.33
CA GLY A 393 -16.58 -2.04 3.94
C GLY A 393 -15.27 -2.80 4.17
N ASP A 394 -15.32 -4.12 4.36
CA ASP A 394 -14.13 -4.95 4.58
C ASP A 394 -13.25 -5.03 3.34
N ILE A 395 -13.86 -4.94 2.14
CA ILE A 395 -13.14 -4.96 0.87
C ILE A 395 -12.14 -3.80 0.81
N ALA A 396 -12.61 -2.58 1.08
CA ALA A 396 -11.75 -1.41 1.04
C ALA A 396 -10.67 -1.42 2.14
N ASN A 397 -10.99 -1.98 3.32
CA ASN A 397 -10.06 -2.16 4.43
C ASN A 397 -8.95 -3.19 4.15
N ALA A 398 -9.10 -4.03 3.12
CA ALA A 398 -8.07 -5.00 2.73
C ALA A 398 -6.86 -4.36 2.04
N PHE A 399 -6.95 -3.11 1.59
CA PHE A 399 -5.88 -2.39 0.89
C PHE A 399 -5.07 -1.50 1.84
N ASP A 400 -4.26 -2.09 2.70
CA ASP A 400 -3.40 -1.37 3.65
C ASP A 400 -2.01 -2.01 3.79
N GLY A 401 -1.15 -1.44 4.63
CA GLY A 401 0.21 -1.93 4.85
C GLY A 401 0.31 -3.39 5.32
N ILE A 402 -0.77 -3.98 5.85
CA ILE A 402 -0.78 -5.41 6.20
C ILE A 402 -0.81 -6.26 4.92
N THR A 403 -1.64 -5.92 3.96
CA THR A 403 -1.66 -6.63 2.66
C THR A 403 -0.37 -6.43 1.90
N TYR A 404 0.05 -5.19 1.69
CA TYR A 404 1.21 -4.86 0.85
C TYR A 404 2.54 -5.22 1.53
N VAL A 405 2.79 -4.68 2.72
CA VAL A 405 4.13 -4.69 3.32
C VAL A 405 4.37 -5.91 4.21
N LYS A 406 3.42 -6.26 5.11
CA LYS A 406 3.54 -7.53 5.87
C LYS A 406 3.48 -8.72 4.93
N GLY A 407 2.55 -8.70 3.95
CA GLY A 407 2.42 -9.78 2.97
C GLY A 407 3.73 -10.01 2.20
N SER A 408 4.34 -8.97 1.63
CA SER A 408 5.61 -9.08 0.89
C SER A 408 6.78 -9.52 1.79
N ALA A 409 6.81 -9.07 3.05
CA ALA A 409 7.84 -9.50 4.01
C ALA A 409 7.71 -10.99 4.38
N VAL A 410 6.47 -11.49 4.52
CA VAL A 410 6.20 -12.93 4.74
C VAL A 410 6.62 -13.75 3.51
N ILE A 411 6.30 -13.31 2.29
CA ILE A 411 6.77 -13.94 1.05
C ILE A 411 8.31 -14.04 1.04
N ARG A 412 9.01 -12.95 1.34
CA ARG A 412 10.47 -12.91 1.41
C ARG A 412 11.04 -13.86 2.47
N MET A 413 10.40 -13.98 3.63
CA MET A 413 10.80 -14.93 4.68
C MET A 413 10.76 -16.36 4.16
N PHE A 414 9.68 -16.75 3.48
CA PHE A 414 9.55 -18.10 2.93
C PHE A 414 10.47 -18.35 1.74
N GLU A 415 10.73 -17.36 0.88
CA GLU A 415 11.76 -17.44 -0.17
C GLU A 415 13.15 -17.70 0.45
N ASN A 416 13.53 -16.96 1.50
CA ASN A 416 14.82 -17.16 2.18
C ASN A 416 14.93 -18.55 2.83
N TYR A 417 13.84 -19.05 3.40
CA TYR A 417 13.78 -20.37 4.03
C TYR A 417 13.89 -21.52 3.04
N LEU A 418 13.20 -21.44 1.91
CA LEU A 418 13.18 -22.48 0.87
C LEU A 418 14.36 -22.40 -0.09
N GLY A 419 14.97 -21.24 -0.21
CA GLY A 419 15.90 -20.88 -1.26
C GLY A 419 15.19 -20.37 -2.53
N ALA A 420 15.79 -19.38 -3.17
CA ALA A 420 15.18 -18.63 -4.30
C ALA A 420 14.72 -19.54 -5.44
N GLY A 421 15.51 -20.57 -5.81
CA GLY A 421 15.15 -21.47 -6.93
C GLY A 421 13.95 -22.36 -6.65
N VAL A 422 13.76 -22.84 -5.40
CA VAL A 422 12.57 -23.64 -5.03
C VAL A 422 11.33 -22.73 -5.03
N PHE A 423 11.45 -21.55 -4.46
CA PHE A 423 10.36 -20.60 -4.41
C PHE A 423 9.92 -20.17 -5.82
N GLN A 424 10.87 -19.85 -6.70
CA GLN A 424 10.61 -19.49 -8.10
C GLN A 424 9.88 -20.61 -8.85
N ARG A 425 10.27 -21.89 -8.69
CA ARG A 425 9.54 -23.03 -9.28
C ARG A 425 8.10 -23.11 -8.79
N GLY A 426 7.85 -22.83 -7.49
CA GLY A 426 6.50 -22.77 -6.92
C GLY A 426 5.65 -21.68 -7.58
N VAL A 427 6.21 -20.49 -7.76
CA VAL A 427 5.57 -19.37 -8.45
C VAL A 427 5.25 -19.72 -9.91
N GLN A 428 6.19 -20.27 -10.65
CA GLN A 428 6.01 -20.69 -12.05
C GLN A 428 4.92 -21.78 -12.18
N LEU A 429 4.91 -22.74 -11.25
CA LEU A 429 3.90 -23.80 -11.23
C LEU A 429 2.49 -23.25 -10.95
N PHE A 430 2.36 -22.28 -10.05
CA PHE A 430 1.11 -21.59 -9.75
C PHE A 430 0.58 -20.87 -11.00
N LEU A 431 1.43 -20.05 -11.65
CA LEU A 431 1.03 -19.35 -12.89
C LEU A 431 0.63 -20.31 -14.00
N ALA A 432 1.38 -21.40 -14.21
CA ALA A 432 1.07 -22.38 -15.25
C ALA A 432 -0.28 -23.09 -15.04
N ARG A 433 -0.64 -23.38 -13.78
CA ARG A 433 -1.90 -24.07 -13.44
C ARG A 433 -3.14 -23.17 -13.55
N HIS A 434 -2.96 -21.87 -13.26
CA HIS A 434 -4.08 -20.95 -13.08
C HIS A 434 -4.12 -19.80 -14.12
N ALA A 435 -3.26 -19.81 -15.15
CA ALA A 435 -3.27 -18.82 -16.21
C ALA A 435 -4.69 -18.60 -16.77
N TRP A 436 -5.12 -17.34 -16.87
CA TRP A 436 -6.45 -16.88 -17.33
C TRP A 436 -7.62 -17.29 -16.43
N LYS A 437 -7.35 -17.75 -15.21
CA LYS A 437 -8.35 -18.21 -14.24
C LYS A 437 -8.25 -17.42 -12.95
N ASN A 438 -9.18 -17.73 -12.05
CA ASN A 438 -9.09 -17.31 -10.65
C ASN A 438 -8.32 -18.36 -9.84
N ALA A 439 -7.69 -17.90 -8.75
CA ALA A 439 -7.03 -18.73 -7.75
C ALA A 439 -7.20 -18.15 -6.34
N ASP A 440 -7.00 -18.98 -5.32
CA ASP A 440 -7.00 -18.56 -3.92
C ASP A 440 -5.65 -18.87 -3.23
N ALA A 441 -5.54 -18.52 -1.95
CA ALA A 441 -4.34 -18.80 -1.16
C ALA A 441 -3.96 -20.28 -1.15
N ASN A 442 -4.94 -21.21 -1.12
CA ASN A 442 -4.66 -22.64 -1.04
C ASN A 442 -4.04 -23.16 -2.35
N ASP A 443 -4.44 -22.62 -3.49
CA ASP A 443 -3.88 -22.94 -4.79
C ASP A 443 -2.39 -22.58 -4.86
N PHE A 444 -2.04 -21.37 -4.38
CA PHE A 444 -0.64 -20.94 -4.30
C PHE A 444 0.17 -21.81 -3.34
N LEU A 445 -0.35 -22.08 -2.13
CA LEU A 445 0.33 -22.90 -1.13
C LEU A 445 0.50 -24.35 -1.59
N ALA A 446 -0.45 -24.89 -2.34
CA ALA A 446 -0.33 -26.24 -2.95
C ALA A 446 0.76 -26.29 -4.03
N ALA A 447 0.89 -25.25 -4.85
CA ALA A 447 1.99 -25.14 -5.83
C ALA A 447 3.35 -25.05 -5.13
N LEU A 448 3.43 -24.29 -4.03
CA LEU A 448 4.64 -24.14 -3.23
C LEU A 448 5.04 -25.46 -2.53
N ASN A 449 4.08 -26.19 -1.95
CA ASN A 449 4.28 -27.52 -1.36
C ASN A 449 4.84 -28.49 -2.40
N THR A 450 4.28 -28.50 -3.61
CA THR A 450 4.73 -29.34 -4.72
C THR A 450 6.18 -29.02 -5.09
N ALA A 451 6.55 -27.75 -5.23
CA ALA A 451 7.90 -27.32 -5.57
C ALA A 451 8.93 -27.61 -4.47
N ALA A 452 8.52 -27.54 -3.20
CA ALA A 452 9.36 -27.76 -2.02
C ALA A 452 9.49 -29.24 -1.64
N GLY A 453 8.61 -30.12 -2.10
CA GLY A 453 8.57 -31.53 -1.70
C GLY A 453 8.19 -31.75 -0.22
N LYS A 454 7.62 -30.75 0.44
CA LYS A 454 7.22 -30.79 1.86
C LYS A 454 6.10 -29.80 2.14
N ASP A 455 5.39 -29.96 3.27
CA ASP A 455 4.36 -29.01 3.71
C ASP A 455 4.96 -27.70 4.21
N VAL A 456 4.94 -26.70 3.36
CA VAL A 456 5.29 -25.30 3.66
C VAL A 456 4.01 -24.48 3.86
N GLY A 457 2.91 -24.90 3.24
CA GLY A 457 1.64 -24.19 3.26
C GLY A 457 1.08 -24.01 4.67
N SER A 458 1.20 -25.01 5.55
CA SER A 458 0.77 -24.92 6.94
C SER A 458 1.58 -23.89 7.75
N LEU A 459 2.88 -23.73 7.44
CA LEU A 459 3.74 -22.72 8.06
C LEU A 459 3.30 -21.31 7.58
N PHE A 460 3.15 -21.15 6.26
CA PHE A 460 2.77 -19.89 5.64
C PHE A 460 1.40 -19.42 6.14
N SER A 461 0.41 -20.32 6.20
CA SER A 461 -0.95 -20.04 6.67
C SER A 461 -0.98 -19.48 8.09
N SER A 462 -0.01 -19.85 8.96
CA SER A 462 0.05 -19.32 10.32
C SER A 462 0.31 -17.81 10.36
N PHE A 463 0.95 -17.24 9.33
CA PHE A 463 1.16 -15.80 9.18
C PHE A 463 0.02 -15.12 8.43
N LEU A 464 -0.65 -15.82 7.50
CA LEU A 464 -1.80 -15.26 6.77
C LEU A 464 -3.01 -15.05 7.67
N ASN A 465 -3.26 -15.99 8.59
CA ASN A 465 -4.50 -16.08 9.36
C ASN A 465 -4.38 -15.54 10.79
N GLN A 466 -3.22 -14.98 11.16
CA GLN A 466 -3.00 -14.36 12.48
C GLN A 466 -2.47 -12.94 12.34
N GLY A 467 -3.08 -11.99 13.09
CA GLY A 467 -2.58 -10.64 13.28
C GLY A 467 -1.50 -10.61 14.36
N GLY A 468 -0.64 -9.61 14.29
CA GLY A 468 0.46 -9.43 15.23
C GLY A 468 1.79 -9.97 14.72
N THR A 469 2.85 -9.62 15.46
CA THR A 469 4.24 -9.96 15.18
C THR A 469 4.74 -10.96 16.20
N PRO A 470 5.38 -12.09 15.82
CA PRO A 470 6.04 -12.97 16.76
C PRO A 470 7.22 -12.30 17.46
N LEU A 471 7.40 -12.56 18.75
CA LEU A 471 8.63 -12.30 19.51
C LEU A 471 9.30 -13.65 19.81
N LEU A 472 10.52 -13.83 19.32
CA LEU A 472 11.32 -15.02 19.52
C LEU A 472 12.40 -14.74 20.54
N HIS A 473 12.35 -15.45 21.69
CA HIS A 473 13.39 -15.43 22.69
C HIS A 473 14.43 -16.50 22.37
N ILE A 474 15.70 -16.16 22.53
CA ILE A 474 16.83 -17.04 22.24
C ILE A 474 17.74 -17.14 23.44
N ASP A 475 17.99 -18.36 23.89
CA ASP A 475 19.06 -18.72 24.81
C ASP A 475 19.86 -19.88 24.24
N VAL A 476 21.12 -20.03 24.67
CA VAL A 476 21.97 -21.15 24.27
C VAL A 476 22.64 -21.74 25.49
N SER A 477 22.43 -23.02 25.71
CA SER A 477 23.13 -23.79 26.74
C SER A 477 24.29 -24.59 26.14
N CYS A 478 25.40 -24.60 26.85
CA CYS A 478 26.65 -25.26 26.43
C CYS A 478 27.12 -26.21 27.52
N GLY A 479 27.19 -27.48 27.22
CA GLY A 479 27.76 -28.49 28.10
C GLY A 479 29.24 -28.82 27.76
N ALA A 480 30.01 -29.28 28.76
CA ALA A 480 31.44 -29.52 28.60
C ALA A 480 31.78 -30.63 27.56
N LYS A 481 30.86 -31.52 27.23
CA LYS A 481 31.06 -32.67 26.31
C LYS A 481 29.90 -32.91 25.35
N SER A 482 28.84 -32.05 25.40
CA SER A 482 27.69 -32.17 24.52
C SER A 482 27.63 -31.00 23.52
N ALA A 483 27.04 -31.23 22.34
CA ALA A 483 26.78 -30.15 21.38
C ALA A 483 25.92 -29.06 22.02
N PRO A 484 26.17 -27.80 21.72
CA PRO A 484 25.34 -26.69 22.21
C PRO A 484 23.88 -26.84 21.78
N VAL A 485 22.98 -26.43 22.64
CA VAL A 485 21.52 -26.45 22.38
C VAL A 485 20.99 -25.02 22.40
N VAL A 486 20.30 -24.62 21.31
CA VAL A 486 19.56 -23.37 21.27
C VAL A 486 18.13 -23.62 21.77
N HIS A 487 17.71 -22.82 22.74
CA HIS A 487 16.36 -22.80 23.30
C HIS A 487 15.60 -21.65 22.66
N LEU A 488 14.52 -21.97 21.93
CA LEU A 488 13.68 -20.98 21.25
C LEU A 488 12.30 -20.96 21.91
N ARG A 489 11.87 -19.79 22.39
CA ARG A 489 10.54 -19.56 22.94
C ARG A 489 9.85 -18.44 22.16
N GLN A 490 8.62 -18.67 21.71
CA GLN A 490 7.84 -17.65 21.01
C GLN A 490 6.64 -17.16 21.82
N GLU A 491 6.29 -15.91 21.59
CA GLU A 491 5.05 -15.26 22.03
C GLU A 491 4.66 -14.15 21.05
N ARG A 492 3.47 -13.56 21.18
CA ARG A 492 3.12 -12.36 20.44
C ARG A 492 3.85 -11.16 21.04
N TYR A 493 4.57 -10.39 20.21
CA TYR A 493 5.14 -9.11 20.61
C TYR A 493 4.01 -8.11 20.87
N LEU A 494 3.97 -7.54 22.04
CA LEU A 494 3.08 -6.47 22.43
C LEU A 494 3.88 -5.28 22.98
N PRO A 495 3.58 -4.04 22.53
CA PRO A 495 4.16 -2.84 23.14
C PRO A 495 3.75 -2.72 24.60
N LEU A 496 4.56 -2.01 25.37
CA LEU A 496 4.26 -1.72 26.78
C LEU A 496 2.91 -0.97 26.89
N GLY A 497 2.02 -1.49 27.72
CA GLY A 497 0.66 -0.96 27.91
C GLY A 497 -0.42 -1.55 27.02
N SER A 498 -0.08 -2.55 26.17
CA SER A 498 -1.08 -3.32 25.43
C SER A 498 -1.94 -4.18 26.36
N GLU A 499 -3.21 -4.34 26.01
CA GLU A 499 -4.19 -5.18 26.73
C GLU A 499 -4.53 -6.47 25.96
N GLY A 500 -3.66 -6.86 25.02
CA GLY A 500 -3.82 -8.07 24.23
C GLY A 500 -3.22 -9.32 24.88
N SER A 501 -3.56 -10.50 24.30
CA SER A 501 -2.96 -11.76 24.69
C SER A 501 -1.62 -12.00 23.99
N THR A 502 -0.61 -12.49 24.71
CA THR A 502 0.67 -12.95 24.17
C THR A 502 0.64 -14.40 23.67
N GLN A 503 -0.48 -15.11 23.84
CA GLN A 503 -0.60 -16.57 23.63
C GLN A 503 -0.64 -17.03 22.17
N SER A 504 -0.52 -16.12 21.18
CA SER A 504 -0.49 -16.52 19.76
C SER A 504 0.76 -17.34 19.43
N ILE A 505 0.59 -18.42 18.68
CA ILE A 505 1.66 -19.30 18.25
C ILE A 505 1.67 -19.36 16.73
N TRP A 506 2.83 -19.07 16.14
CA TRP A 506 3.09 -19.21 14.71
C TRP A 506 3.94 -20.45 14.43
N LYS A 507 3.98 -20.90 13.20
CA LYS A 507 4.94 -21.88 12.71
C LYS A 507 6.08 -21.12 12.02
N ILE A 508 7.13 -20.77 12.78
CA ILE A 508 8.17 -19.82 12.36
C ILE A 508 9.34 -20.56 11.73
N PRO A 509 9.69 -20.33 10.45
CA PRO A 509 10.97 -20.75 9.90
C PRO A 509 12.08 -19.83 10.42
N VAL A 510 12.95 -20.35 11.26
CA VAL A 510 14.08 -19.64 11.87
C VAL A 510 15.37 -20.12 11.26
N CYS A 511 16.11 -19.23 10.59
CA CYS A 511 17.45 -19.52 10.10
C CYS A 511 18.48 -18.81 10.98
N LEU A 512 19.19 -19.60 11.76
CA LEU A 512 20.25 -19.16 12.68
C LEU A 512 21.57 -18.98 11.92
N THR A 513 22.34 -17.98 12.32
CA THR A 513 23.77 -17.84 11.99
C THR A 513 24.54 -17.81 13.30
N ARG A 514 25.64 -18.53 13.39
CA ARG A 514 26.47 -18.60 14.61
C ARG A 514 27.95 -18.63 14.29
N SER A 515 28.77 -18.31 15.27
CA SER A 515 30.22 -18.51 15.15
C SER A 515 30.60 -20.01 15.15
N ALA A 516 31.51 -20.37 14.25
CA ALA A 516 32.14 -21.68 14.19
C ALA A 516 33.65 -21.46 13.90
N GLY A 517 34.43 -21.32 14.95
CA GLY A 517 35.84 -20.90 14.82
C GLY A 517 35.93 -19.50 14.20
N THR A 518 36.60 -19.36 13.05
CA THR A 518 36.77 -18.13 12.28
C THR A 518 35.65 -17.90 11.24
N ALA A 519 34.79 -18.91 11.01
CA ALA A 519 33.71 -18.85 10.05
C ALA A 519 32.33 -18.67 10.75
N ALA A 520 31.29 -18.34 9.98
CA ALA A 520 29.92 -18.37 10.41
C ALA A 520 29.21 -19.58 9.78
N GLU A 521 28.42 -20.31 10.56
CA GLU A 521 27.62 -21.43 10.10
C GLU A 521 26.13 -21.13 10.17
N ARG A 522 25.36 -21.67 9.21
CA ARG A 522 23.93 -21.54 9.09
C ARG A 522 23.22 -22.84 9.44
N GLN A 523 22.11 -22.70 10.20
CA GLN A 523 21.15 -23.78 10.43
C GLN A 523 19.73 -23.23 10.43
N CYS A 524 18.83 -23.83 9.64
CA CYS A 524 17.41 -23.47 9.64
C CYS A 524 16.58 -24.52 10.39
N VAL A 525 15.72 -24.06 11.28
CA VAL A 525 14.79 -24.89 12.06
C VAL A 525 13.37 -24.32 11.94
N THR A 526 12.37 -25.08 12.36
CA THR A 526 10.97 -24.61 12.38
C THR A 526 10.44 -24.67 13.81
N VAL A 527 10.08 -23.52 14.37
CA VAL A 527 9.46 -23.40 15.69
C VAL A 527 7.94 -23.49 15.52
N THR A 528 7.33 -24.54 16.08
CA THR A 528 5.89 -24.83 15.96
C THR A 528 5.15 -24.87 17.29
N ARG A 529 5.89 -24.77 18.40
CA ARG A 529 5.39 -24.77 19.77
C ARG A 529 5.82 -23.50 20.47
N GLN A 530 5.25 -23.25 21.64
CA GLN A 530 5.62 -22.10 22.46
C GLN A 530 7.11 -22.13 22.84
N SER A 531 7.67 -23.31 23.15
CA SER A 531 9.10 -23.52 23.41
C SER A 531 9.58 -24.78 22.69
N GLN A 532 10.75 -24.72 22.08
CA GLN A 532 11.42 -25.87 21.43
C GLN A 532 12.93 -25.69 21.52
N ASP A 533 13.61 -26.85 21.68
CA ASP A 533 15.04 -26.94 21.77
C ASP A 533 15.60 -27.56 20.48
N PHE A 534 16.74 -27.06 20.00
CA PHE A 534 17.41 -27.56 18.82
C PHE A 534 18.92 -27.68 19.07
N VAL A 535 19.48 -28.84 18.73
CA VAL A 535 20.94 -29.04 18.79
C VAL A 535 21.58 -28.21 17.68
N LEU A 536 22.63 -27.49 17.99
CA LEU A 536 23.44 -26.78 16.99
C LEU A 536 24.36 -27.81 16.29
N GLU A 537 23.94 -28.29 15.13
CA GLU A 537 24.58 -29.36 14.38
C GLU A 537 26.01 -28.97 13.97
N GLY A 538 26.93 -29.94 14.00
CA GLY A 538 28.33 -29.71 13.62
C GLY A 538 29.18 -28.95 14.65
N SER A 539 28.59 -28.35 15.67
CA SER A 539 29.34 -27.62 16.71
C SER A 539 29.70 -28.53 17.90
N LYS A 540 30.97 -28.52 18.27
CA LYS A 540 31.47 -29.17 19.50
C LYS A 540 31.74 -28.17 20.61
N GLU A 541 31.88 -26.90 20.27
CA GLU A 541 32.18 -25.78 21.16
C GLU A 541 31.03 -24.84 21.28
N CYS A 542 30.96 -24.13 22.41
CA CYS A 542 29.96 -23.08 22.62
C CYS A 542 30.22 -21.93 21.65
N PRO A 543 29.22 -21.50 20.87
CA PRO A 543 29.41 -20.38 19.96
C PRO A 543 29.71 -19.10 20.74
N SER A 544 30.57 -18.24 20.19
CA SER A 544 30.88 -16.94 20.79
C SER A 544 29.75 -15.93 20.57
N TRP A 545 28.88 -16.17 19.58
CA TRP A 545 27.65 -15.43 19.28
C TRP A 545 26.68 -16.29 18.46
N VAL A 546 25.39 -15.94 18.52
CA VAL A 546 24.29 -16.51 17.73
C VAL A 546 23.39 -15.37 17.27
N MET A 547 22.92 -15.42 16.02
CA MET A 547 21.95 -14.51 15.43
C MET A 547 20.80 -15.32 14.80
N SER A 548 19.55 -14.95 15.05
CA SER A 548 18.36 -15.73 14.70
C SER A 548 17.78 -15.45 13.32
N ASN A 549 18.14 -14.35 12.69
CA ASN A 549 17.41 -13.83 11.53
C ASN A 549 18.36 -13.59 10.36
N GLN A 550 18.82 -14.69 9.77
CA GLN A 550 19.73 -14.65 8.63
C GLN A 550 19.18 -13.78 7.50
N ASN A 551 20.04 -12.96 6.90
CA ASN A 551 19.70 -11.96 5.86
C ASN A 551 18.64 -10.95 6.31
N GLY A 552 18.29 -10.90 7.60
CA GLY A 552 17.21 -10.07 8.10
C GLY A 552 15.86 -10.36 7.43
N ALA A 553 15.61 -11.60 6.95
CA ALA A 553 14.44 -11.91 6.13
C ALA A 553 13.21 -12.33 6.93
N GLY A 554 13.37 -12.81 8.17
CA GLY A 554 12.26 -13.31 9.00
C GLY A 554 11.28 -12.23 9.43
N TYR A 555 10.00 -12.54 9.43
CA TYR A 555 8.93 -11.65 9.96
C TYR A 555 8.66 -11.97 11.43
N TYR A 556 9.60 -11.64 12.29
CA TYR A 556 9.54 -11.75 13.76
C TYR A 556 10.56 -10.83 14.40
N ARG A 557 10.35 -10.48 15.67
CA ARG A 557 11.28 -9.79 16.56
C ARG A 557 12.10 -10.81 17.33
N THR A 558 13.32 -10.45 17.72
CA THR A 558 14.17 -11.31 18.52
C THR A 558 14.59 -10.63 19.82
N ALA A 559 14.42 -11.35 20.93
CA ALA A 559 15.02 -11.04 22.23
C ALA A 559 16.09 -12.10 22.56
N TYR A 560 17.26 -11.64 23.00
CA TYR A 560 18.37 -12.52 23.38
C TYR A 560 18.44 -12.55 24.90
N ASP A 561 18.18 -13.73 25.48
CA ASP A 561 18.20 -13.90 26.93
C ASP A 561 19.63 -13.98 27.47
N GLY A 562 19.84 -13.64 28.73
CA GLY A 562 21.15 -13.67 29.40
C GLY A 562 22.22 -12.85 28.68
N PRO A 563 23.44 -13.39 28.46
CA PRO A 563 24.56 -12.66 27.88
C PRO A 563 24.56 -12.57 26.36
N TRP A 564 23.56 -13.17 25.66
CA TRP A 564 23.65 -13.43 24.22
C TRP A 564 23.52 -12.15 23.37
N LEU A 565 22.74 -11.14 23.81
CA LEU A 565 22.74 -9.84 23.10
C LEU A 565 24.12 -9.18 23.21
N ALA A 566 24.72 -9.13 24.39
CA ALA A 566 26.04 -8.53 24.58
C ALA A 566 27.14 -9.27 23.80
N LYS A 567 27.10 -10.62 23.75
CA LYS A 567 27.99 -11.44 22.92
C LYS A 567 27.82 -11.14 21.43
N LEU A 568 26.58 -11.07 20.95
CA LEU A 568 26.26 -10.75 19.57
C LEU A 568 26.76 -9.33 19.20
N MET A 569 26.46 -8.33 20.03
CA MET A 569 26.89 -6.95 19.80
C MET A 569 28.41 -6.80 19.77
N ARG A 570 29.14 -7.56 20.58
CA ARG A 570 30.62 -7.49 20.67
C ARG A 570 31.32 -8.29 19.59
N ASN A 571 30.91 -9.55 19.39
CA ASN A 571 31.64 -10.53 18.60
C ASN A 571 30.97 -10.79 17.23
N GLY A 572 29.63 -10.69 17.15
CA GLY A 572 28.85 -11.01 15.95
C GLY A 572 28.71 -9.84 15.00
N MET A 573 28.35 -8.65 15.49
CA MET A 573 28.06 -7.47 14.65
C MET A 573 29.09 -7.19 13.55
N PRO A 574 30.41 -7.28 13.79
CA PRO A 574 31.40 -7.07 12.72
C PRO A 574 31.42 -8.16 11.63
N GLN A 575 30.79 -9.30 11.88
CA GLN A 575 30.73 -10.45 10.95
C GLN A 575 29.41 -10.54 10.20
N LEU A 576 28.41 -9.74 10.61
CA LEU A 576 27.08 -9.74 10.01
C LEU A 576 27.01 -8.81 8.78
N ASN A 577 26.18 -9.19 7.81
CA ASN A 577 25.86 -8.28 6.71
C ASN A 577 24.94 -7.14 7.18
N THR A 578 24.85 -6.07 6.37
CA THR A 578 24.09 -4.87 6.73
C THR A 578 22.60 -5.14 7.00
N SER A 579 21.95 -6.08 6.28
CA SER A 579 20.55 -6.47 6.54
C SER A 579 20.37 -7.08 7.93
N GLU A 580 21.31 -7.89 8.36
CA GLU A 580 21.32 -8.54 9.67
C GLU A 580 21.57 -7.52 10.78
N GLN A 581 22.57 -6.63 10.60
CA GLN A 581 22.84 -5.51 11.52
C GLN A 581 21.60 -4.60 11.67
N LEU A 582 20.97 -4.25 10.56
CA LEU A 582 19.72 -3.46 10.55
C LEU A 582 18.59 -4.19 11.29
N GLY A 583 18.48 -5.52 11.12
CA GLY A 583 17.52 -6.35 11.85
C GLY A 583 17.69 -6.25 13.37
N ILE A 584 18.92 -6.35 13.86
CA ILE A 584 19.26 -6.24 15.30
C ILE A 584 18.94 -4.84 15.84
N LEU A 585 19.26 -3.77 15.11
CA LEU A 585 18.93 -2.40 15.52
C LEU A 585 17.43 -2.17 15.58
N ASN A 586 16.66 -2.70 14.62
CA ASN A 586 15.20 -2.63 14.62
C ASN A 586 14.59 -3.42 15.78
N ASP A 587 15.15 -4.60 16.12
CA ASP A 587 14.72 -5.39 17.29
C ASP A 587 15.06 -4.66 18.60
N THR A 588 16.25 -4.07 18.72
CA THR A 588 16.64 -3.22 19.86
C THR A 588 15.63 -2.08 20.08
N SER A 589 15.21 -1.38 19.01
CA SER A 589 14.19 -0.33 19.08
C SER A 589 12.83 -0.86 19.53
N ALA A 590 12.43 -2.04 19.02
CA ALA A 590 11.17 -2.68 19.42
C ALA A 590 11.19 -3.14 20.87
N LEU A 591 12.26 -3.79 21.32
CA LEU A 591 12.44 -4.24 22.72
C LEU A 591 12.43 -3.05 23.70
N PHE A 592 13.09 -1.94 23.35
CA PHE A 592 13.02 -0.70 24.11
C PHE A 592 11.56 -0.20 24.22
N SER A 593 10.86 -0.11 23.10
CA SER A 593 9.44 0.31 23.06
C SER A 593 8.49 -0.65 23.79
N GLY A 594 8.89 -1.92 23.91
CA GLY A 594 8.18 -2.96 24.68
C GLY A 594 8.51 -3.00 26.15
N GLY A 595 9.49 -2.18 26.62
CA GLY A 595 9.97 -2.21 27.99
C GLY A 595 10.83 -3.42 28.35
N LEU A 596 11.29 -4.17 27.33
CA LEU A 596 12.13 -5.38 27.46
C LEU A 596 13.63 -5.05 27.41
N LEU A 597 13.98 -3.82 27.05
CA LEU A 597 15.35 -3.31 27.02
C LEU A 597 15.38 -1.92 27.67
N ASN A 598 16.38 -1.65 28.49
CA ASN A 598 16.52 -0.36 29.15
C ASN A 598 17.00 0.75 28.20
N ALA A 599 16.82 2.01 28.62
CA ALA A 599 17.14 3.17 27.79
C ALA A 599 18.66 3.30 27.52
N ALA A 600 19.51 2.93 28.48
CA ALA A 600 20.96 3.05 28.32
C ALA A 600 21.48 2.12 27.21
N ASP A 601 21.04 0.87 27.19
CA ASP A 601 21.44 -0.09 26.17
C ASP A 601 20.89 0.29 24.77
N ALA A 602 19.64 0.72 24.72
CA ALA A 602 19.01 1.12 23.46
C ALA A 602 19.63 2.37 22.84
N LEU A 603 19.69 3.46 23.62
CA LEU A 603 20.23 4.75 23.14
C LEU A 603 21.75 4.70 22.98
N GLY A 604 22.46 3.96 23.86
CA GLY A 604 23.89 3.69 23.70
C GLY A 604 24.21 2.96 22.40
N THR A 605 23.38 2.00 22.01
CA THR A 605 23.47 1.34 20.70
C THR A 605 23.27 2.35 19.56
N SER A 606 22.28 3.24 19.63
CA SER A 606 22.07 4.28 18.62
C SER A 606 23.29 5.19 18.45
N VAL A 607 23.87 5.65 19.56
CA VAL A 607 25.08 6.50 19.54
C VAL A 607 26.26 5.76 18.89
N ARG A 608 26.44 4.48 19.21
CA ARG A 608 27.53 3.65 18.67
C ARG A 608 27.47 3.53 17.13
N PHE A 609 26.26 3.45 16.56
CA PHE A 609 26.07 3.25 15.11
C PHE A 609 25.66 4.52 14.36
N ALA A 610 25.61 5.67 15.02
CA ALA A 610 25.27 6.96 14.40
C ALA A 610 26.24 7.39 13.29
N GLY A 611 27.50 6.97 13.37
CA GLY A 611 28.56 7.26 12.40
C GLY A 611 28.76 6.21 11.33
N ASP A 612 27.86 5.19 11.22
CA ASP A 612 27.97 4.10 10.24
C ASP A 612 27.99 4.64 8.80
N PRO A 613 28.79 4.08 7.88
CA PRO A 613 28.82 4.51 6.49
C PRO A 613 27.48 4.25 5.76
N ASP A 614 26.74 3.20 6.12
CA ASP A 614 25.48 2.85 5.48
C ASP A 614 24.31 3.71 5.98
N ARG A 615 23.59 4.34 5.06
CA ARG A 615 22.45 5.22 5.38
C ARG A 615 21.35 4.54 6.19
N HIS A 616 21.07 3.26 5.91
CA HIS A 616 19.96 2.54 6.56
C HIS A 616 20.25 2.29 8.04
N ILE A 617 21.50 2.00 8.37
CA ILE A 617 21.96 1.87 9.76
C ILE A 617 21.78 3.22 10.48
N VAL A 618 22.26 4.32 9.87
CA VAL A 618 22.11 5.67 10.46
C VAL A 618 20.64 6.04 10.62
N GLN A 619 19.81 5.80 9.61
CA GLN A 619 18.36 6.07 9.68
C GLN A 619 17.65 5.26 10.77
N ALA A 620 18.05 4.00 10.99
CA ALA A 620 17.52 3.19 12.11
C ALA A 620 17.88 3.80 13.47
N THR A 621 19.11 4.31 13.63
CA THR A 621 19.52 5.03 14.86
C THR A 621 18.79 6.36 15.04
N ILE A 622 18.58 7.11 13.96
CA ILE A 622 17.75 8.34 13.97
C ILE A 622 16.33 8.03 14.44
N GLY A 623 15.73 6.93 13.94
CA GLY A 623 14.39 6.50 14.36
C GLY A 623 14.29 6.21 15.86
N MET A 624 15.32 5.62 16.46
CA MET A 624 15.39 5.32 17.88
C MET A 624 15.53 6.61 18.74
N ILE A 625 16.38 7.54 18.30
CA ILE A 625 16.51 8.87 18.92
C ILE A 625 15.20 9.66 18.82
N ALA A 626 14.53 9.64 17.68
CA ALA A 626 13.23 10.28 17.49
C ALA A 626 12.14 9.71 18.43
N ALA A 627 12.13 8.39 18.63
CA ALA A 627 11.23 7.74 19.59
C ALA A 627 11.50 8.19 21.04
N ALA A 628 12.76 8.33 21.42
CA ALA A 628 13.14 8.87 22.73
C ALA A 628 12.79 10.38 22.86
N ALA A 629 12.96 11.17 21.80
CA ALA A 629 12.61 12.59 21.76
C ALA A 629 11.12 12.84 22.03
N GLU A 630 10.25 11.95 21.55
CA GLU A 630 8.80 12.01 21.84
C GLU A 630 8.50 11.90 23.34
N LEU A 631 9.31 11.17 24.09
CA LEU A 631 9.15 10.92 25.53
C LEU A 631 10.01 11.83 26.39
N THR A 632 10.91 12.64 25.80
CA THR A 632 11.82 13.55 26.54
C THR A 632 11.05 14.78 27.00
N PRO A 633 11.06 15.08 28.32
CA PRO A 633 10.41 16.28 28.86
C PRO A 633 11.15 17.55 28.44
N PRO A 634 10.48 18.73 28.47
CA PRO A 634 11.01 19.98 27.95
C PRO A 634 12.36 20.37 28.55
N GLU A 635 12.56 20.17 29.86
CA GLU A 635 13.78 20.52 30.61
C GLU A 635 15.01 19.69 30.17
N TYR A 636 14.83 18.51 29.60
CA TYR A 636 15.92 17.66 29.09
C TYR A 636 16.11 17.74 27.57
N ARG A 637 15.32 18.53 26.84
CA ARG A 637 15.53 18.77 25.41
C ARG A 637 16.91 19.35 25.07
N PRO A 638 17.50 20.28 25.88
CA PRO A 638 18.88 20.74 25.64
C PRO A 638 19.91 19.60 25.71
N ASN A 639 19.75 18.65 26.65
CA ASN A 639 20.63 17.50 26.81
C ASN A 639 20.53 16.58 25.58
N LEU A 640 19.29 16.30 25.12
CA LEU A 640 19.05 15.54 23.88
C LEU A 640 19.69 16.26 22.70
N GLY A 641 19.60 17.58 22.61
CA GLY A 641 20.24 18.36 21.55
C GLY A 641 21.77 18.18 21.54
N ARG A 642 22.42 18.18 22.69
CA ARG A 642 23.87 17.94 22.80
C ARG A 642 24.24 16.50 22.40
N LEU A 643 23.42 15.51 22.78
CA LEU A 643 23.59 14.14 22.34
C LEU A 643 23.53 14.05 20.79
N ILE A 644 22.53 14.68 20.18
CA ILE A 644 22.35 14.69 18.71
C ILE A 644 23.56 15.38 18.04
N GLN A 645 24.01 16.51 18.55
CA GLN A 645 25.21 17.21 18.07
C GLN A 645 26.47 16.32 18.14
N SER A 646 26.65 15.65 19.26
CA SER A 646 27.78 14.75 19.49
C SER A 646 27.77 13.56 18.49
N ALA A 647 26.61 12.95 18.29
CA ALA A 647 26.49 11.72 17.51
C ALA A 647 26.38 11.97 15.98
N TYR A 648 25.71 13.03 15.56
CA TYR A 648 25.34 13.25 14.15
C TYR A 648 25.84 14.58 13.55
N GLY A 649 26.22 15.55 14.39
CA GLY A 649 26.54 16.91 13.96
C GLY A 649 27.67 17.00 12.95
N ALA A 650 28.75 16.26 13.17
CA ALA A 650 29.91 16.24 12.26
C ALA A 650 29.52 15.76 10.85
N ARG A 651 28.76 14.67 10.76
CA ARG A 651 28.30 14.11 9.47
C ARG A 651 27.30 15.04 8.79
N ALA A 652 26.33 15.62 9.52
CA ALA A 652 25.36 16.55 8.96
C ALA A 652 26.04 17.78 8.34
N ARG A 653 27.01 18.38 9.04
CA ARG A 653 27.81 19.50 8.54
C ARG A 653 28.68 19.10 7.35
N SER A 654 29.26 17.88 7.36
CA SER A 654 30.04 17.34 6.24
C SER A 654 29.18 17.14 5.00
N LEU A 655 27.98 16.60 5.11
CA LEU A 655 27.04 16.48 4.00
C LEU A 655 26.60 17.85 3.48
N GLY A 656 26.25 18.76 4.39
CA GLY A 656 25.76 20.09 4.05
C GLY A 656 24.47 20.06 3.24
N TRP A 657 24.12 21.19 2.63
CA TRP A 657 22.89 21.42 1.90
C TRP A 657 22.96 21.13 0.41
N SER A 658 24.15 20.99 -0.16
CA SER A 658 24.32 20.77 -1.60
C SER A 658 25.02 19.45 -1.87
N PRO A 659 24.55 18.64 -2.82
CA PRO A 659 25.26 17.45 -3.26
C PRO A 659 26.65 17.81 -3.77
N LYS A 660 27.65 16.99 -3.46
CA LYS A 660 29.04 17.17 -3.90
C LYS A 660 29.31 16.35 -5.15
N SER A 661 30.25 16.78 -5.98
CA SER A 661 30.69 15.98 -7.13
C SER A 661 31.23 14.62 -6.67
N GLY A 662 30.74 13.53 -7.27
CA GLY A 662 31.11 12.16 -6.88
C GLY A 662 30.50 11.65 -5.58
N GLU A 663 29.53 12.35 -5.00
CA GLU A 663 28.82 11.91 -3.80
C GLU A 663 28.01 10.65 -4.06
N SER A 664 27.98 9.75 -3.09
CA SER A 664 27.19 8.51 -3.18
C SER A 664 25.68 8.77 -3.16
N GLY A 665 24.88 7.89 -3.79
CA GLY A 665 23.43 7.92 -3.70
C GLY A 665 22.96 7.79 -2.24
N ASP A 666 23.65 7.02 -1.42
CA ASP A 666 23.34 6.88 0.01
C ASP A 666 23.43 8.21 0.78
N ASP A 667 24.44 9.03 0.51
CA ASP A 667 24.59 10.34 1.14
C ASP A 667 23.50 11.33 0.71
N ARG A 668 23.10 11.30 -0.58
CA ARG A 668 21.96 12.09 -1.08
C ARG A 668 20.67 11.70 -0.37
N LEU A 669 20.41 10.40 -0.21
CA LEU A 669 19.21 9.86 0.44
C LEU A 669 19.23 10.04 1.97
N LEU A 670 20.40 10.13 2.61
CA LEU A 670 20.51 10.38 4.04
C LEU A 670 20.26 11.85 4.41
N ARG A 671 20.66 12.78 3.56
CA ARG A 671 20.64 14.22 3.80
C ARG A 671 19.26 14.75 4.25
N PRO A 672 18.12 14.41 3.60
CA PRO A 672 16.79 14.87 4.03
C PRO A 672 16.35 14.38 5.42
N ALA A 673 16.92 13.28 5.92
CA ALA A 673 16.64 12.77 7.27
C ALA A 673 17.58 13.39 8.32
N LEU A 674 18.85 13.57 7.98
CA LEU A 674 19.87 13.97 8.92
C LEU A 674 19.88 15.47 9.20
N LEU A 675 19.69 16.32 8.17
CA LEU A 675 19.71 17.77 8.32
C LEU A 675 18.63 18.30 9.28
N PRO A 676 17.35 17.91 9.18
CA PRO A 676 16.32 18.35 10.12
C PRO A 676 16.59 17.89 11.56
N LEU A 677 17.09 16.68 11.76
CA LEU A 677 17.43 16.17 13.07
C LEU A 677 18.45 17.09 13.76
N VAL A 678 19.55 17.41 13.06
CA VAL A 678 20.65 18.21 13.64
C VAL A 678 20.29 19.69 13.71
N ALA A 679 19.68 20.25 12.66
CA ALA A 679 19.30 21.66 12.62
C ALA A 679 18.23 22.02 13.67
N ILE A 680 17.22 21.16 13.84
CA ILE A 680 16.06 21.42 14.73
C ILE A 680 16.29 20.82 16.11
N SER A 681 16.35 19.49 16.21
CA SER A 681 16.43 18.79 17.49
C SER A 681 17.83 18.92 18.12
N GLY A 682 18.87 18.97 17.29
CA GLY A 682 20.25 19.26 17.71
C GLY A 682 20.54 20.75 17.92
N ALA A 683 19.59 21.63 17.57
CA ALA A 683 19.71 23.09 17.70
C ALA A 683 20.95 23.70 16.99
N ASP A 684 21.37 23.12 15.85
CA ASP A 684 22.47 23.63 15.02
C ASP A 684 22.02 24.89 14.26
N THR A 685 22.47 26.06 14.76
CA THR A 685 22.08 27.36 14.20
C THR A 685 22.59 27.57 12.80
N ALA A 686 23.84 27.14 12.49
CA ALA A 686 24.42 27.32 11.16
C ALA A 686 23.66 26.52 10.08
N LEU A 687 23.31 25.26 10.35
CA LEU A 687 22.51 24.46 9.44
C LEU A 687 21.09 25.00 9.28
N ARG A 688 20.50 25.54 10.34
CA ARG A 688 19.16 26.12 10.32
C ARG A 688 19.12 27.44 9.52
N ASP A 689 20.08 28.33 9.76
CA ASP A 689 20.16 29.63 9.10
C ASP A 689 20.40 29.46 7.58
N GLU A 690 21.26 28.51 7.21
CA GLU A 690 21.48 28.16 5.80
C GLU A 690 20.23 27.54 5.17
N GLY A 691 19.52 26.64 5.87
CA GLY A 691 18.24 26.11 5.39
C GLY A 691 17.19 27.22 5.16
N THR A 692 17.12 28.19 6.06
CA THR A 692 16.21 29.34 5.93
C THR A 692 16.60 30.23 4.75
N ARG A 693 17.90 30.47 4.55
CA ARG A 693 18.42 31.22 3.40
C ARG A 693 18.06 30.54 2.08
N LEU A 694 18.26 29.21 2.01
CA LEU A 694 17.94 28.39 0.85
C LEU A 694 16.44 28.35 0.56
N ALA A 695 15.61 28.22 1.60
CA ALA A 695 14.15 28.26 1.46
C ALA A 695 13.71 29.59 0.81
N THR A 696 14.29 30.71 1.27
CA THR A 696 14.00 32.04 0.71
C THR A 696 14.49 32.15 -0.74
N ALA A 697 15.71 31.69 -1.03
CA ALA A 697 16.26 31.68 -2.39
C ALA A 697 15.40 30.86 -3.36
N TRP A 698 14.90 29.70 -2.95
CA TRP A 698 14.03 28.86 -3.78
C TRP A 698 12.68 29.53 -4.12
N LEU A 699 12.15 30.34 -3.22
CA LEU A 699 10.93 31.10 -3.50
C LEU A 699 11.14 32.16 -4.57
N ASP A 700 12.38 32.66 -4.76
CA ASP A 700 12.76 33.60 -5.81
C ASP A 700 13.21 32.88 -7.11
N ASP A 701 14.00 31.81 -6.97
CA ASP A 701 14.53 31.00 -8.07
C ASP A 701 14.38 29.50 -7.74
N ARG A 702 13.54 28.81 -8.50
CA ARG A 702 13.27 27.37 -8.36
C ARG A 702 14.49 26.46 -8.56
N GLN A 703 15.57 26.97 -9.13
CA GLN A 703 16.82 26.23 -9.34
C GLN A 703 17.85 26.45 -8.22
N ALA A 704 17.58 27.34 -7.27
CA ALA A 704 18.51 27.69 -6.19
C ALA A 704 18.75 26.55 -5.17
N VAL A 705 17.90 25.51 -5.14
CA VAL A 705 17.97 24.41 -4.18
C VAL A 705 17.80 23.08 -4.91
N ASP A 706 18.59 22.07 -4.51
CA ASP A 706 18.39 20.70 -4.98
C ASP A 706 16.93 20.26 -4.78
N PRO A 707 16.27 19.76 -5.82
CA PRO A 707 14.85 19.41 -5.77
C PRO A 707 14.46 18.47 -4.62
N ASP A 708 15.35 17.59 -4.15
CA ASP A 708 15.09 16.66 -3.03
C ASP A 708 15.22 17.33 -1.66
N LEU A 709 15.81 18.53 -1.57
CA LEU A 709 16.01 19.27 -0.32
C LEU A 709 15.03 20.42 -0.11
N VAL A 710 14.25 20.78 -1.14
CA VAL A 710 13.30 21.90 -1.05
C VAL A 710 12.34 21.76 0.11
N ALA A 711 11.68 20.61 0.26
CA ALA A 711 10.75 20.37 1.37
C ALA A 711 11.43 20.47 2.73
N THR A 712 12.68 20.00 2.84
CA THR A 712 13.50 20.10 4.05
C THR A 712 13.82 21.56 4.40
N ALA A 713 14.27 22.34 3.42
CA ALA A 713 14.58 23.75 3.61
C ALA A 713 13.33 24.55 4.02
N LEU A 714 12.21 24.37 3.31
CA LEU A 714 10.95 25.05 3.64
C LEU A 714 10.44 24.68 5.03
N SER A 715 10.56 23.40 5.44
CA SER A 715 10.15 22.95 6.77
C SER A 715 11.03 23.53 7.90
N ILE A 716 12.34 23.62 7.69
CA ILE A 716 13.27 24.21 8.66
C ILE A 716 13.04 25.72 8.77
N ALA A 717 12.84 26.43 7.65
CA ALA A 717 12.52 27.86 7.66
C ALA A 717 11.18 28.14 8.37
N ALA A 718 10.16 27.31 8.12
CA ALA A 718 8.85 27.46 8.75
C ALA A 718 8.86 27.11 10.24
N TRP A 719 9.84 26.34 10.74
CA TRP A 719 9.90 25.91 12.15
C TRP A 719 9.87 27.08 13.14
N ASN A 720 10.60 28.16 12.83
CA ASN A 720 10.61 29.42 13.58
C ASN A 720 10.13 30.60 12.71
N GLY A 721 9.44 30.29 11.59
CA GLY A 721 8.98 31.27 10.63
C GLY A 721 7.86 32.16 11.18
N ASP A 722 7.82 33.38 10.69
CA ASP A 722 6.83 34.38 11.02
C ASP A 722 5.65 34.43 10.03
N LYS A 723 4.70 35.34 10.26
CA LYS A 723 3.55 35.56 9.40
C LYS A 723 3.93 36.03 7.99
N VAL A 724 5.04 36.72 7.84
CA VAL A 724 5.52 37.22 6.52
C VAL A 724 5.93 36.02 5.67
N PHE A 725 6.73 35.12 6.21
CA PHE A 725 7.13 33.88 5.51
C PHE A 725 5.95 32.98 5.21
N PHE A 726 5.01 32.83 6.18
CA PHE A 726 3.77 32.11 5.98
C PHE A 726 2.97 32.63 4.78
N ASN A 727 2.71 33.94 4.74
CA ASN A 727 1.96 34.58 3.65
C ASN A 727 2.64 34.39 2.30
N ARG A 728 3.96 34.39 2.27
CA ARG A 728 4.75 34.14 1.07
C ARG A 728 4.56 32.71 0.57
N LEU A 729 4.59 31.72 1.46
CA LEU A 729 4.31 30.32 1.09
C LEU A 729 2.88 30.15 0.55
N VAL A 730 1.89 30.79 1.14
CA VAL A 730 0.51 30.75 0.64
C VAL A 730 0.38 31.39 -0.73
N ALA A 731 1.04 32.51 -0.99
CA ALA A 731 1.08 33.13 -2.32
C ALA A 731 1.71 32.21 -3.36
N GLU A 732 2.82 31.56 -3.02
CA GLU A 732 3.52 30.62 -3.91
C GLU A 732 2.71 29.35 -4.15
N LEU A 733 1.99 28.83 -3.14
CA LEU A 733 1.08 27.69 -3.30
C LEU A 733 0.03 27.97 -4.38
N ARG A 734 -0.52 29.19 -4.41
CA ARG A 734 -1.51 29.62 -5.40
C ARG A 734 -0.91 29.83 -6.79
N ARG A 735 0.34 30.24 -6.86
CA ARG A 735 1.03 30.55 -8.12
C ARG A 735 1.59 29.30 -8.81
N SER A 736 2.04 28.30 -8.03
CA SER A 736 2.72 27.13 -8.59
C SER A 736 1.76 26.24 -9.40
N LYS A 737 2.21 25.86 -10.60
CA LYS A 737 1.48 24.95 -11.50
C LYS A 737 1.92 23.50 -11.34
N LEU A 738 3.10 23.27 -10.74
CA LEU A 738 3.65 21.93 -10.55
C LEU A 738 3.15 21.33 -9.24
N GLN A 739 2.52 20.18 -9.30
CA GLN A 739 2.01 19.45 -8.12
C GLN A 739 3.12 19.22 -7.07
N ARG A 740 4.32 18.84 -7.53
CA ARG A 740 5.46 18.62 -6.62
C ARG A 740 5.80 19.87 -5.80
N GLU A 741 5.89 21.03 -6.44
CA GLU A 741 6.16 22.28 -5.73
C GLU A 741 5.07 22.59 -4.69
N ARG A 742 3.78 22.38 -5.05
CA ARG A 742 2.69 22.57 -4.11
C ARG A 742 2.80 21.65 -2.90
N ILE A 743 3.13 20.35 -3.11
CA ILE A 743 3.38 19.40 -2.01
C ILE A 743 4.55 19.85 -1.12
N GLN A 744 5.64 20.34 -1.72
CA GLN A 744 6.80 20.86 -0.99
C GLN A 744 6.44 22.09 -0.16
N ILE A 745 5.66 23.02 -0.72
CA ILE A 745 5.16 24.22 -0.03
C ILE A 745 4.23 23.82 1.14
N VAL A 746 3.33 22.87 0.93
CA VAL A 746 2.45 22.34 1.98
C VAL A 746 3.26 21.71 3.12
N SER A 747 4.40 21.05 2.83
CA SER A 747 5.32 20.54 3.85
C SER A 747 5.92 21.66 4.71
N GLY A 748 6.21 22.82 4.12
CA GLY A 748 6.55 24.04 4.87
C GLY A 748 5.38 24.55 5.72
N LEU A 749 4.20 24.70 5.13
CA LEU A 749 3.01 25.26 5.82
C LEU A 749 2.62 24.46 7.06
N LYS A 750 2.73 23.13 7.06
CA LYS A 750 2.42 22.29 8.22
C LYS A 750 3.49 22.31 9.33
N SER A 751 4.66 22.93 9.08
CA SER A 751 5.80 22.95 10.01
C SER A 751 5.84 24.17 10.93
N PHE A 752 4.95 25.14 10.77
CA PHE A 752 4.85 26.29 11.67
C PHE A 752 4.47 25.85 13.08
N GLY A 753 5.15 26.44 14.08
CA GLY A 753 4.89 26.16 15.49
C GLY A 753 3.86 27.11 16.13
N ASP A 754 3.61 28.26 15.55
CA ASP A 754 2.61 29.22 16.01
C ASP A 754 1.19 28.65 15.81
N PRO A 755 0.37 28.52 16.89
CA PRO A 755 -0.98 27.98 16.79
C PRO A 755 -1.91 28.75 15.83
N ALA A 756 -1.76 30.08 15.72
CA ALA A 756 -2.58 30.90 14.83
C ALA A 756 -2.21 30.66 13.35
N LEU A 757 -0.92 30.53 13.05
CA LEU A 757 -0.45 30.20 11.70
C LEU A 757 -0.83 28.76 11.32
N ALA A 758 -0.71 27.80 12.25
CA ALA A 758 -1.17 26.43 12.03
C ALA A 758 -2.68 26.37 11.73
N ARG A 759 -3.51 27.15 12.44
CA ARG A 759 -4.94 27.28 12.15
C ARG A 759 -5.17 27.89 10.77
N SER A 760 -4.46 28.96 10.44
CA SER A 760 -4.57 29.61 9.12
C SER A 760 -4.17 28.68 7.97
N ALA A 761 -3.21 27.77 8.21
CA ALA A 761 -2.86 26.73 7.24
C ALA A 761 -4.03 25.73 7.02
N LEU A 762 -4.69 25.29 8.09
CA LEU A 762 -5.84 24.39 8.02
C LEU A 762 -7.05 25.03 7.28
N GLU A 763 -7.25 26.33 7.43
CA GLU A 763 -8.32 27.07 6.73
C GLU A 763 -8.15 27.06 5.21
N LEU A 764 -6.93 26.82 4.69
CA LEU A 764 -6.69 26.63 3.26
C LEU A 764 -7.43 25.43 2.68
N LEU A 765 -7.78 24.42 3.49
CA LEU A 765 -8.60 23.27 3.07
C LEU A 765 -9.97 23.72 2.53
N PHE A 766 -10.45 24.89 2.94
CA PHE A 766 -11.73 25.46 2.51
C PHE A 766 -11.59 26.58 1.47
N ALA A 767 -10.37 26.92 1.06
CA ALA A 767 -10.13 27.89 0.00
C ALA A 767 -10.69 27.38 -1.34
N ARG A 768 -11.43 28.26 -2.06
CA ARG A 768 -12.08 27.89 -3.32
C ARG A 768 -11.12 27.78 -4.50
N ASP A 769 -9.98 28.43 -4.40
CA ASP A 769 -8.95 28.57 -5.42
C ASP A 769 -7.82 27.51 -5.27
N LEU A 770 -7.92 26.64 -4.26
CA LEU A 770 -6.96 25.55 -4.03
C LEU A 770 -7.64 24.18 -4.14
N GLU A 771 -6.87 23.19 -4.56
CA GLU A 771 -7.31 21.80 -4.63
C GLU A 771 -7.17 21.14 -3.23
N PRO A 772 -8.28 20.87 -2.52
CA PRO A 772 -8.22 20.42 -1.13
C PRO A 772 -7.54 19.06 -0.97
N ARG A 773 -7.56 18.23 -2.02
CA ARG A 773 -6.90 16.90 -2.02
C ARG A 773 -5.39 16.99 -1.85
N GLU A 774 -4.76 18.05 -2.35
CA GLU A 774 -3.31 18.29 -2.19
C GLU A 774 -2.95 18.82 -0.79
N LEU A 775 -3.94 19.26 -0.01
CA LEU A 775 -3.76 19.91 1.29
C LEU A 775 -4.03 18.97 2.48
N THR A 776 -4.49 17.74 2.25
CA THR A 776 -4.87 16.80 3.32
C THR A 776 -3.76 16.54 4.34
N SER A 777 -2.48 16.66 3.94
CA SER A 777 -1.34 16.51 4.84
C SER A 777 -1.26 17.60 5.92
N LEU A 778 -1.96 18.73 5.78
CA LEU A 778 -2.10 19.75 6.83
C LEU A 778 -2.83 19.20 8.08
N LEU A 779 -3.67 18.18 7.91
CA LEU A 779 -4.34 17.48 9.03
C LEU A 779 -3.39 16.55 9.81
N THR A 780 -2.14 16.42 9.38
CA THR A 780 -1.11 15.63 10.09
C THR A 780 -0.03 16.59 10.61
N PRO A 781 -0.13 17.07 11.87
CA PRO A 781 0.78 18.08 12.39
C PRO A 781 2.20 17.55 12.50
N SER A 782 3.19 18.37 12.13
CA SER A 782 4.62 18.05 12.27
C SER A 782 5.13 18.26 13.70
N ARG A 783 4.38 18.98 14.55
CA ARG A 783 4.79 19.43 15.87
C ARG A 783 3.79 19.04 16.95
N LYS A 784 4.28 18.72 18.14
CA LYS A 784 3.42 18.42 19.32
C LYS A 784 2.53 19.60 19.70
N GLU A 785 3.08 20.81 19.63
CA GLU A 785 2.43 22.06 20.02
C GLU A 785 1.20 22.39 19.16
N THR A 786 1.17 21.93 17.90
CA THR A 786 0.06 22.19 16.97
C THR A 786 -0.96 21.04 16.89
N ARG A 787 -0.71 19.88 17.53
CA ARG A 787 -1.66 18.75 17.60
C ARG A 787 -3.03 19.17 18.17
N PRO A 788 -3.14 19.95 19.26
CA PRO A 788 -4.41 20.43 19.76
C PRO A 788 -5.15 21.33 18.76
N VAL A 789 -4.43 22.17 18.00
CA VAL A 789 -5.02 23.04 16.98
C VAL A 789 -5.68 22.23 15.86
N VAL A 790 -4.99 21.19 15.37
CA VAL A 790 -5.56 20.28 14.35
C VAL A 790 -6.78 19.55 14.92
N TRP A 791 -6.71 19.09 16.16
CA TRP A 791 -7.82 18.39 16.81
C TRP A 791 -9.05 19.27 16.99
N ASP A 792 -8.89 20.50 17.47
CA ASP A 792 -9.99 21.47 17.62
C ASP A 792 -10.57 21.85 16.27
N PHE A 793 -9.75 21.94 15.23
CA PHE A 793 -10.20 22.19 13.85
C PHE A 793 -11.03 21.03 13.32
N VAL A 794 -10.59 19.79 13.51
CA VAL A 794 -11.33 18.57 13.10
C VAL A 794 -12.68 18.50 13.82
N LYS A 795 -12.72 18.77 15.15
CA LYS A 795 -13.99 18.80 15.90
C LYS A 795 -14.96 19.85 15.37
N SER A 796 -14.44 21.03 15.06
CA SER A 796 -15.28 22.18 14.64
C SER A 796 -15.82 22.06 13.21
N HIS A 797 -15.10 21.32 12.33
CA HIS A 797 -15.37 21.29 10.89
C HIS A 797 -15.56 19.85 10.36
N PHE A 798 -15.95 18.90 11.21
CA PHE A 798 -16.06 17.47 10.84
C PHE A 798 -16.94 17.26 9.59
N ASP A 799 -18.14 17.82 9.59
CA ASP A 799 -19.10 17.63 8.49
C ASP A 799 -18.65 18.36 7.21
N GLU A 800 -18.04 19.54 7.36
CA GLU A 800 -17.51 20.31 6.23
C GLU A 800 -16.30 19.61 5.58
N LEU A 801 -15.39 19.04 6.39
CA LEU A 801 -14.27 18.22 5.90
C LEU A 801 -14.77 16.99 5.15
N ASN A 802 -15.80 16.31 5.69
CA ASN A 802 -16.39 15.15 5.03
C ASN A 802 -17.07 15.49 3.70
N ALA A 803 -17.71 16.67 3.63
CA ALA A 803 -18.37 17.12 2.39
C ALA A 803 -17.36 17.55 1.31
N ARG A 804 -16.23 18.13 1.73
CA ARG A 804 -15.26 18.74 0.80
C ARG A 804 -14.15 17.78 0.37
N LEU A 805 -13.72 16.86 1.24
CA LEU A 805 -12.66 15.92 0.95
C LEU A 805 -13.24 14.61 0.46
N PRO A 806 -12.92 14.19 -0.77
CA PRO A 806 -13.46 12.97 -1.32
C PRO A 806 -12.90 11.78 -0.55
N GLY A 807 -13.75 10.80 -0.29
CA GLY A 807 -13.32 9.47 0.11
C GLY A 807 -12.64 8.74 -1.04
N ALA A 808 -12.14 7.56 -0.73
CA ALA A 808 -11.56 6.67 -1.74
C ALA A 808 -11.95 5.22 -1.49
N ARG A 809 -12.05 4.42 -2.54
CA ARG A 809 -12.41 2.99 -2.47
C ARG A 809 -13.75 2.75 -1.73
N GLY A 810 -14.67 3.73 -1.81
CA GLY A 810 -15.94 3.66 -1.09
C GLY A 810 -15.86 3.92 0.43
N ILE A 811 -14.70 4.34 0.96
CA ILE A 811 -14.54 4.80 2.35
C ILE A 811 -14.62 6.32 2.37
N PRO A 812 -15.54 6.94 3.13
CA PRO A 812 -15.59 8.38 3.31
C PRO A 812 -14.31 8.92 3.93
N PHE A 813 -13.86 10.12 3.55
CA PHE A 813 -12.66 10.74 4.14
C PHE A 813 -12.78 10.88 5.66
N ALA A 814 -13.96 11.20 6.16
CA ALA A 814 -14.23 11.32 7.60
C ALA A 814 -13.87 10.06 8.42
N ALA A 815 -13.90 8.88 7.80
CA ALA A 815 -13.48 7.64 8.46
C ALA A 815 -11.98 7.61 8.81
N GLN A 816 -11.15 8.47 8.19
CA GLN A 816 -9.73 8.60 8.47
C GLN A 816 -9.41 9.67 9.52
N LEU A 817 -10.35 10.57 9.82
CA LEU A 817 -10.14 11.67 10.75
C LEU A 817 -9.70 11.25 12.17
N PRO A 818 -10.11 10.09 12.73
CA PRO A 818 -9.56 9.64 14.00
C PRO A 818 -8.02 9.59 14.03
N LEU A 819 -7.38 9.24 12.90
CA LEU A 819 -5.92 9.11 12.81
C LEU A 819 -5.17 10.43 13.07
N THR A 820 -5.82 11.59 12.91
CA THR A 820 -5.23 12.91 13.19
C THR A 820 -4.88 13.07 14.68
N ALA A 821 -5.55 12.32 15.55
CA ALA A 821 -5.34 12.33 17.01
C ALA A 821 -4.38 11.21 17.49
N ALA A 822 -3.84 10.36 16.62
CA ALA A 822 -3.00 9.20 17.01
C ALA A 822 -1.70 9.60 17.75
N GLY A 823 -1.29 10.87 17.65
CA GLY A 823 -0.11 11.43 18.34
C GLY A 823 -0.38 11.93 19.77
N PHE A 824 -1.61 11.86 20.28
CA PHE A 824 -1.93 12.22 21.66
C PHE A 824 -1.34 11.19 22.65
N CYS A 825 -1.22 11.61 23.92
CA CYS A 825 -0.45 10.83 24.91
C CYS A 825 -0.98 10.95 26.34
N THR A 826 -2.25 11.32 26.54
CA THR A 826 -2.88 11.42 27.85
C THR A 826 -4.24 10.76 27.88
N GLU A 827 -4.65 10.27 29.06
CA GLU A 827 -5.96 9.66 29.28
C GLU A 827 -7.11 10.63 28.97
N GLN A 828 -6.95 11.92 29.31
CA GLN A 828 -7.95 12.94 29.03
C GLN A 828 -8.15 13.11 27.51
N GLN A 829 -7.06 13.17 26.73
CA GLN A 829 -7.12 13.26 25.28
C GLN A 829 -7.74 12.00 24.66
N ARG A 830 -7.41 10.81 25.19
CA ARG A 830 -8.02 9.55 24.77
C ARG A 830 -9.54 9.57 24.90
N ARG A 831 -10.04 9.97 26.08
CA ARG A 831 -11.48 10.06 26.35
C ARG A 831 -12.19 11.09 25.45
N ASP A 832 -11.56 12.25 25.21
CA ASP A 832 -12.12 13.28 24.31
C ASP A 832 -12.26 12.76 22.88
N VAL A 833 -11.22 12.08 22.36
CA VAL A 833 -11.24 11.44 21.02
C VAL A 833 -12.32 10.36 20.91
N GLU A 834 -12.39 9.47 21.89
CA GLU A 834 -13.35 8.38 21.93
C GLU A 834 -14.79 8.92 22.01
N SER A 835 -15.04 9.86 22.90
CA SER A 835 -16.36 10.50 23.06
C SER A 835 -16.81 11.22 21.79
N PHE A 836 -15.90 11.93 21.11
CA PHE A 836 -16.25 12.64 19.89
C PHE A 836 -16.56 11.72 18.71
N PHE A 837 -15.79 10.64 18.55
CA PHE A 837 -15.88 9.80 17.36
C PHE A 837 -16.81 8.60 17.45
N SER A 838 -17.10 8.03 18.64
CA SER A 838 -17.83 6.73 18.79
C SER A 838 -19.07 6.63 17.89
N GLY A 839 -20.10 7.44 18.15
CA GLY A 839 -21.36 7.35 17.39
C GLY A 839 -21.25 7.84 15.92
N ARG A 840 -20.16 8.60 15.58
CA ARG A 840 -19.91 9.05 14.22
C ARG A 840 -19.27 7.94 13.37
N MET A 841 -18.32 7.20 13.94
CA MET A 841 -17.56 6.16 13.23
C MET A 841 -18.38 4.88 12.99
N GLU A 842 -19.35 4.58 13.82
CA GLU A 842 -20.31 3.47 13.61
C GLU A 842 -21.06 3.60 12.28
N LYS A 843 -21.33 4.83 11.84
CA LYS A 843 -22.08 5.15 10.61
C LYS A 843 -21.17 5.20 9.36
N LEU A 844 -19.86 5.12 9.52
CA LEU A 844 -18.88 5.29 8.45
C LEU A 844 -18.14 4.00 8.18
N LYS A 845 -18.15 3.53 6.93
CA LYS A 845 -17.37 2.37 6.49
C LYS A 845 -15.88 2.57 6.85
N GLY A 846 -15.29 1.60 7.57
CA GLY A 846 -13.88 1.67 7.98
C GLY A 846 -13.57 2.56 9.19
N GLY A 847 -14.52 3.36 9.68
CA GLY A 847 -14.30 4.35 10.74
C GLY A 847 -13.95 3.74 12.10
N MET A 848 -14.67 2.71 12.53
CA MET A 848 -14.46 2.06 13.84
C MET A 848 -13.06 1.47 13.99
N ARG A 849 -12.47 0.91 12.91
CA ARG A 849 -11.12 0.38 12.93
C ARG A 849 -10.08 1.48 13.16
N ASN A 850 -10.19 2.61 12.44
CA ASN A 850 -9.29 3.74 12.61
C ASN A 850 -9.42 4.35 14.01
N LEU A 851 -10.63 4.42 14.56
CA LEU A 851 -10.85 4.85 15.94
C LEU A 851 -10.18 3.91 16.94
N ALA A 852 -10.38 2.60 16.82
CA ALA A 852 -9.77 1.61 17.71
C ALA A 852 -8.24 1.71 17.71
N SER A 853 -7.63 1.79 16.52
CA SER A 853 -6.18 1.96 16.37
C SER A 853 -5.67 3.27 16.98
N THR A 854 -6.42 4.36 16.83
CA THR A 854 -6.07 5.68 17.41
C THR A 854 -6.11 5.64 18.94
N VAL A 855 -7.19 5.14 19.50
CA VAL A 855 -7.39 5.03 20.96
C VAL A 855 -6.30 4.14 21.59
N GLU A 856 -5.97 3.02 20.92
CA GLU A 856 -4.89 2.13 21.33
C GLU A 856 -3.54 2.86 21.32
N ASN A 857 -3.19 3.59 20.25
CA ASN A 857 -1.93 4.34 20.17
C ASN A 857 -1.80 5.41 21.26
N ILE A 858 -2.87 6.14 21.59
CA ILE A 858 -2.87 7.13 22.67
C ILE A 858 -2.56 6.45 24.01
N ARG A 859 -3.21 5.33 24.32
CA ARG A 859 -2.98 4.56 25.54
C ARG A 859 -1.54 4.03 25.63
N LEU A 860 -1.03 3.47 24.52
CA LEU A 860 0.35 3.00 24.45
C LEU A 860 1.36 4.14 24.68
N CYS A 861 1.10 5.34 24.15
CA CYS A 861 1.96 6.51 24.37
C CYS A 861 1.99 6.88 25.85
N GLU A 862 0.85 6.96 26.52
CA GLU A 862 0.75 7.27 27.94
C GLU A 862 1.55 6.27 28.80
N LYS A 863 1.33 4.97 28.61
CA LYS A 863 2.00 3.93 29.39
C LYS A 863 3.52 3.89 29.15
N ARG A 864 3.94 4.05 27.90
CA ARG A 864 5.38 4.14 27.56
C ARG A 864 6.04 5.37 28.18
N THR A 865 5.36 6.52 28.16
CA THR A 865 5.88 7.73 28.80
C THR A 865 6.15 7.49 30.26
N ALA A 866 5.19 6.98 31.01
CA ALA A 866 5.35 6.71 32.44
C ALA A 866 6.50 5.75 32.76
N ALA A 867 6.69 4.70 31.94
CA ALA A 867 7.67 3.66 32.23
C ALA A 867 9.09 3.96 31.70
N LEU A 868 9.22 4.57 30.51
CA LEU A 868 10.53 4.73 29.85
C LEU A 868 11.18 6.08 30.11
N GLN A 869 10.40 7.12 30.40
CA GLN A 869 10.91 8.48 30.63
C GLN A 869 11.98 8.57 31.72
N PRO A 870 11.89 7.93 32.91
CA PRO A 870 12.94 7.96 33.93
C PRO A 870 14.28 7.45 33.42
N GLY A 871 14.28 6.34 32.65
CA GLY A 871 15.49 5.78 32.04
C GLY A 871 16.09 6.68 30.95
N ILE A 872 15.26 7.33 30.15
CA ILE A 872 15.68 8.31 29.13
C ILE A 872 16.35 9.53 29.85
N ILE A 873 15.72 10.07 30.87
CA ILE A 873 16.26 11.18 31.67
C ILE A 873 17.63 10.80 32.25
N SER A 874 17.73 9.62 32.87
CA SER A 874 19.01 9.14 33.44
C SER A 874 20.11 9.04 32.38
N PHE A 875 19.80 8.54 31.19
CA PHE A 875 20.75 8.46 30.08
C PHE A 875 21.16 9.83 29.53
N LEU A 876 20.23 10.81 29.50
CA LEU A 876 20.51 12.16 29.00
C LEU A 876 21.26 13.07 29.96
N LYS A 877 21.25 12.81 31.27
CA LYS A 877 21.90 13.67 32.29
C LYS A 877 23.36 14.02 32.00
N PRO A 878 24.23 13.11 31.51
CA PRO A 878 25.63 13.43 31.24
C PRO A 878 25.85 14.39 30.05
N TYR A 879 24.90 14.48 29.18
CA TYR A 879 24.94 15.39 28.04
C TYR A 879 24.44 16.75 28.46
#